data_38d767419113da9bfef14b99ae59470f
#
_entry.id   38d767419113da9bfef14b99ae59470f
#
_cell.length_a   1.000
_cell.length_b   1.000
_cell.length_c   1.000
_cell.angle_alpha   90.00
_cell.angle_beta   90.00
_cell.angle_gamma   90.00
#
_symmetry.space_group_name_H-M   'P 1'
#
loop_
_entity.id
_entity.type
_entity.pdbx_description
1 polymer ?
#
loop_
_entity_poly.entity_id
_entity_poly.type
_entity_poly.pdbx_seq_one_letter_code
_entity_poly.pdbx_strand_id
1 'polypeptide(L)'
;MIIFVLMSFNYPQFLWALTALAIPIIIHLFNFRKTTRIFFSSTRFLKQIKQETTQKRKLKQYLVLASRLLFLLFLVFAFAQPFLPAREQLTSQRNLVVYLDNSYSMSAPVGEKVRALDAGVGFVRDIVELFPAETRFKLLTNDFAPFSNSFKSKSEILDQLSQVRLSPVSRSFNEVVKRIGEPGNTVFWISDFQKSTFGDESLLDSAWQVRLVPVEYPQVSNVFVDSIYLDNPFIIGGEKNSIRVRLRNEGPRTLEGLVTKLTINGVQAATSSVTIEPNSLAETSFDLSQGLKGFNQVVFSFSDFPVSFDNEFYFTLNYTGRLKIVEIKPDTRPTYVENVYGNRELFDFRGFAVGNVDYSVLNDADLVVLNGLDKVDNSLNAAIQMYRSKGTLLVIPGLQPDLSSYKSVLGLPSLMKPEKSERMELDKPDFQNPFFENVFEERSAALAMPLAQKMLDWGPDRSAILRFKNGQPYLSRFNNTFVMASALNKEISDLSTHAIFVPVMYRIAASGKKAERKPYYYLSSSLVTIPADSLAGEEPARMKGDQELVPSQRRFGDRLLLEIPRYSVNQGFYYVTHSRDTLDLLAFNLEKTESILDQFSGEEVKTALGGGNQVSIFKATSADTFSNEIKERYLGTPLWKY
;
A
#
# COMPACT_ATOMS: atom_id res chain seq x y z
N MET A 1 -29.22 21.70 -36.00
CA MET A 1 -28.60 22.95 -35.53
C MET A 1 -27.18 22.94 -36.05
N ILE A 2 -26.89 23.65 -37.17
CA ILE A 2 -25.58 23.68 -37.81
C ILE A 2 -24.71 24.56 -36.94
N ILE A 3 -23.74 23.95 -36.23
CA ILE A 3 -22.70 24.66 -35.50
C ILE A 3 -21.81 25.30 -36.57
N PHE A 4 -21.96 26.60 -36.82
CA PHE A 4 -20.92 27.41 -37.45
C PHE A 4 -19.72 27.43 -36.50
N VAL A 5 -18.82 26.49 -36.67
CA VAL A 5 -17.48 26.59 -36.07
C VAL A 5 -16.86 27.83 -36.65
N LEU A 6 -16.61 28.86 -35.85
CA LEU A 6 -15.92 30.08 -36.22
C LEU A 6 -14.51 29.70 -36.66
N MET A 7 -14.34 29.48 -37.97
CA MET A 7 -13.05 29.19 -38.59
C MET A 7 -12.25 30.48 -38.64
N SER A 8 -11.05 30.48 -38.10
CA SER A 8 -10.12 31.61 -38.12
C SER A 8 -9.03 31.39 -39.17
N PHE A 9 -8.33 32.45 -39.56
CA PHE A 9 -7.28 32.40 -40.57
C PHE A 9 -5.99 33.02 -40.00
N ASN A 10 -4.85 32.36 -40.20
CA ASN A 10 -3.55 32.91 -39.80
C ASN A 10 -3.18 34.18 -40.60
N TYR A 11 -3.54 34.18 -41.90
CA TYR A 11 -3.27 35.29 -42.80
C TYR A 11 -4.56 35.76 -43.51
N PRO A 12 -5.48 36.44 -42.80
CA PRO A 12 -6.77 36.84 -43.34
C PRO A 12 -6.68 37.76 -44.56
N GLN A 13 -5.56 38.46 -44.71
CA GLN A 13 -5.27 39.33 -45.86
C GLN A 13 -5.28 38.59 -47.20
N PHE A 14 -4.94 37.28 -47.23
CA PHE A 14 -5.00 36.48 -48.44
C PHE A 14 -6.44 36.22 -48.92
N LEU A 15 -7.45 36.41 -48.07
CA LEU A 15 -8.86 36.27 -48.49
C LEU A 15 -9.26 37.31 -49.56
N TRP A 16 -8.57 38.45 -49.66
CA TRP A 16 -8.75 39.38 -50.75
C TRP A 16 -8.49 38.76 -52.14
N ALA A 17 -7.64 37.75 -52.19
CA ALA A 17 -7.41 36.97 -53.42
C ALA A 17 -8.62 36.17 -53.89
N LEU A 18 -9.68 36.00 -53.06
CA LEU A 18 -10.95 35.42 -53.50
C LEU A 18 -11.62 36.25 -54.64
N THR A 19 -11.29 37.54 -54.77
CA THR A 19 -11.71 38.36 -55.90
C THR A 19 -11.25 37.79 -57.23
N ALA A 20 -10.14 37.04 -57.26
CA ALA A 20 -9.64 36.37 -58.46
C ALA A 20 -10.59 35.26 -58.98
N LEU A 21 -11.54 34.77 -58.13
CA LEU A 21 -12.60 33.84 -58.58
C LEU A 21 -13.51 34.48 -59.67
N ALA A 22 -13.55 35.79 -59.70
CA ALA A 22 -14.30 36.50 -60.79
C ALA A 22 -13.67 36.23 -62.15
N ILE A 23 -12.36 36.00 -62.27
CA ILE A 23 -11.67 35.80 -63.57
C ILE A 23 -12.19 34.58 -64.31
N PRO A 24 -12.26 33.37 -63.76
CA PRO A 24 -12.87 32.22 -64.51
C PRO A 24 -14.34 32.42 -64.82
N ILE A 25 -15.08 33.12 -63.94
CA ILE A 25 -16.51 33.41 -64.19
C ILE A 25 -16.66 34.37 -65.33
N ILE A 26 -15.89 35.45 -65.42
CA ILE A 26 -15.88 36.43 -66.50
C ILE A 26 -15.50 35.75 -67.82
N ILE A 27 -14.43 34.93 -67.80
CA ILE A 27 -14.02 34.18 -69.01
C ILE A 27 -15.11 33.21 -69.45
N HIS A 28 -15.84 32.62 -68.53
CA HIS A 28 -16.95 31.71 -68.88
C HIS A 28 -18.15 32.44 -69.42
N LEU A 29 -18.52 33.61 -68.86
CA LEU A 29 -19.67 34.42 -69.28
C LEU A 29 -19.46 35.09 -70.70
N PHE A 30 -18.26 35.64 -70.92
CA PHE A 30 -17.97 36.39 -72.14
C PHE A 30 -17.54 35.51 -73.31
N ASN A 31 -17.44 34.21 -73.18
CA ASN A 31 -17.23 33.19 -74.19
C ASN A 31 -16.52 33.68 -75.48
N PHE A 32 -15.26 34.16 -75.33
CA PHE A 32 -14.42 34.74 -76.37
C PHE A 32 -14.09 33.75 -77.52
N ARG A 33 -15.09 33.24 -78.27
CA ARG A 33 -14.85 32.37 -79.40
C ARG A 33 -15.09 33.15 -80.69
N LYS A 34 -14.06 33.30 -81.50
CA LYS A 34 -14.20 33.71 -82.86
C LYS A 34 -14.89 32.58 -83.62
N THR A 35 -16.13 32.80 -84.06
CA THR A 35 -16.88 31.89 -84.96
C THR A 35 -16.55 32.17 -86.40
N THR A 36 -15.93 31.25 -87.09
CA THR A 36 -15.84 31.27 -88.59
C THR A 36 -17.13 30.71 -89.19
N ARG A 37 -17.74 31.45 -90.07
CA ARG A 37 -18.90 30.99 -90.78
C ARG A 37 -18.46 30.04 -91.90
N ILE A 38 -18.91 28.77 -91.82
CA ILE A 38 -18.74 27.78 -92.88
C ILE A 38 -20.16 27.51 -93.48
N PHE A 39 -20.32 27.67 -94.81
CA PHE A 39 -21.58 27.41 -95.48
C PHE A 39 -21.73 25.92 -95.76
N PHE A 40 -22.81 25.32 -95.25
CA PHE A 40 -23.16 23.92 -95.47
C PHE A 40 -24.48 23.77 -96.17
N SER A 41 -24.55 22.90 -97.21
CA SER A 41 -25.72 22.75 -98.14
C SER A 41 -26.91 21.98 -97.53
N SER A 42 -26.75 21.23 -96.41
CA SER A 42 -27.87 20.53 -95.75
C SER A 42 -27.73 20.57 -94.22
N THR A 43 -28.70 21.24 -93.60
CA THR A 43 -28.67 21.45 -92.10
C THR A 43 -29.53 20.47 -91.29
N ARG A 44 -30.26 19.55 -91.99
CA ARG A 44 -31.27 18.70 -91.35
C ARG A 44 -30.64 17.65 -90.42
N PHE A 45 -29.50 17.04 -90.75
CA PHE A 45 -28.79 16.06 -90.00
C PHE A 45 -27.98 16.70 -88.82
N LEU A 46 -27.50 17.91 -89.01
CA LEU A 46 -26.81 18.69 -88.03
C LEU A 46 -27.69 19.15 -86.86
N LYS A 47 -28.99 19.30 -87.05
CA LYS A 47 -29.95 19.70 -86.00
C LYS A 47 -30.17 18.60 -84.98
N GLN A 48 -30.27 17.34 -85.39
CA GLN A 48 -30.41 16.20 -84.42
C GLN A 48 -29.19 15.95 -83.61
N ILE A 49 -28.00 15.96 -84.19
CA ILE A 49 -26.73 15.78 -83.47
C ILE A 49 -26.45 16.97 -82.53
N LYS A 50 -26.93 18.16 -82.85
CA LYS A 50 -26.73 19.38 -82.08
C LYS A 50 -27.49 19.35 -80.73
N GLN A 51 -28.63 18.67 -80.64
CA GLN A 51 -29.38 18.58 -79.37
C GLN A 51 -28.73 17.65 -78.35
N GLU A 52 -28.21 16.48 -78.70
CA GLU A 52 -27.57 15.55 -77.82
C GLU A 52 -26.18 16.00 -77.38
N THR A 53 -25.40 16.63 -78.23
CA THR A 53 -24.04 17.09 -77.92
C THR A 53 -24.01 18.40 -77.11
N THR A 54 -25.06 19.21 -77.14
CA THR A 54 -25.13 20.50 -76.44
C THR A 54 -25.28 20.32 -74.94
N GLN A 55 -26.02 19.33 -74.48
CA GLN A 55 -26.13 19.05 -73.03
C GLN A 55 -24.81 18.52 -72.43
N LYS A 56 -24.16 17.55 -73.08
CA LYS A 56 -22.86 17.02 -72.69
C LYS A 56 -21.77 18.10 -72.74
N ARG A 57 -21.77 19.00 -73.68
CA ARG A 57 -20.85 20.15 -73.76
C ARG A 57 -21.08 21.17 -72.66
N LYS A 58 -22.31 21.50 -72.34
CA LYS A 58 -22.63 22.40 -71.22
C LYS A 58 -22.17 21.82 -69.87
N LEU A 59 -22.49 20.54 -69.64
CA LEU A 59 -22.04 19.85 -68.45
C LEU A 59 -20.49 19.87 -68.27
N LYS A 60 -19.78 19.57 -69.39
CA LYS A 60 -18.29 19.63 -69.39
C LYS A 60 -17.77 21.05 -69.11
N GLN A 61 -18.42 22.08 -69.67
CA GLN A 61 -18.01 23.48 -69.41
C GLN A 61 -18.24 23.88 -67.94
N TYR A 62 -19.37 23.47 -67.35
CA TYR A 62 -19.62 23.73 -65.92
C TYR A 62 -18.68 22.96 -65.01
N LEU A 63 -18.35 21.71 -65.36
CA LEU A 63 -17.34 20.93 -64.57
C LEU A 63 -15.95 21.56 -64.66
N VAL A 64 -15.52 22.04 -65.80
CA VAL A 64 -14.24 22.76 -65.96
C VAL A 64 -14.28 24.10 -65.26
N LEU A 65 -15.40 24.83 -65.27
CA LEU A 65 -15.52 26.05 -64.47
C LEU A 65 -15.45 25.74 -62.98
N ALA A 66 -16.21 24.73 -62.52
CA ALA A 66 -16.21 24.31 -61.10
C ALA A 66 -14.81 23.88 -60.65
N SER A 67 -14.07 23.10 -61.46
CA SER A 67 -12.72 22.69 -61.10
C SER A 67 -11.73 23.87 -60.99
N ARG A 68 -11.84 24.87 -61.85
CA ARG A 68 -11.04 26.10 -61.78
C ARG A 68 -11.38 26.95 -60.58
N LEU A 69 -12.65 27.09 -60.25
CA LEU A 69 -13.10 27.80 -59.04
C LEU A 69 -12.63 27.10 -57.79
N LEU A 70 -12.79 25.77 -57.70
CA LEU A 70 -12.30 24.98 -56.58
C LEU A 70 -10.77 25.06 -56.42
N PHE A 71 -10.03 24.98 -57.54
CA PHE A 71 -8.59 25.12 -57.53
C PHE A 71 -8.14 26.48 -56.94
N LEU A 72 -8.73 27.59 -57.44
CA LEU A 72 -8.42 28.93 -56.92
C LEU A 72 -8.85 29.09 -55.44
N LEU A 73 -10.02 28.55 -55.08
CA LEU A 73 -10.51 28.59 -53.71
C LEU A 73 -9.52 27.87 -52.75
N PHE A 74 -9.14 26.63 -53.08
CA PHE A 74 -8.19 25.88 -52.29
C PHE A 74 -6.79 26.51 -52.27
N LEU A 75 -6.38 27.10 -53.38
CA LEU A 75 -5.11 27.85 -53.45
C LEU A 75 -5.13 29.06 -52.50
N VAL A 76 -6.21 29.82 -52.46
CA VAL A 76 -6.35 30.94 -51.53
C VAL A 76 -6.39 30.45 -50.08
N PHE A 77 -7.10 29.36 -49.82
CA PHE A 77 -7.12 28.77 -48.46
C PHE A 77 -5.75 28.23 -48.02
N ALA A 78 -4.98 27.65 -48.95
CA ALA A 78 -3.61 27.22 -48.64
C ALA A 78 -2.72 28.38 -48.15
N PHE A 79 -2.85 29.58 -48.73
CA PHE A 79 -2.13 30.78 -48.29
C PHE A 79 -2.78 31.46 -47.08
N ALA A 80 -4.11 31.46 -46.98
CA ALA A 80 -4.82 32.06 -45.86
C ALA A 80 -4.68 31.22 -44.57
N GLN A 81 -4.32 29.93 -44.69
CA GLN A 81 -4.12 28.98 -43.61
C GLN A 81 -5.26 28.95 -42.58
N PRO A 82 -6.42 28.37 -42.96
CA PRO A 82 -7.55 28.24 -42.05
C PRO A 82 -7.18 27.34 -40.87
N PHE A 83 -7.62 27.72 -39.66
CA PHE A 83 -7.48 26.93 -38.48
C PHE A 83 -8.72 27.03 -37.58
N LEU A 84 -8.97 26.00 -36.79
CA LEU A 84 -9.93 26.06 -35.70
C LEU A 84 -9.25 26.71 -34.50
N PRO A 85 -9.84 27.76 -33.92
CA PRO A 85 -9.23 28.44 -32.79
C PRO A 85 -9.07 27.53 -31.60
N ALA A 86 -8.06 27.77 -30.81
CA ALA A 86 -7.81 27.07 -29.56
C ALA A 86 -9.01 27.14 -28.63
N ARG A 87 -9.27 26.06 -27.91
CA ARG A 87 -10.31 26.00 -26.87
C ARG A 87 -9.89 26.75 -25.60
N GLU A 88 -8.60 26.81 -25.32
CA GLU A 88 -8.01 27.44 -24.15
C GLU A 88 -6.93 28.46 -24.56
N GLN A 89 -6.82 29.56 -23.81
CA GLN A 89 -5.85 30.63 -24.15
C GLN A 89 -4.58 30.47 -23.33
N LEU A 90 -3.44 30.39 -24.00
CA LEU A 90 -2.09 30.35 -23.36
C LEU A 90 -1.75 31.61 -22.56
N THR A 91 -2.23 32.76 -23.02
CA THR A 91 -1.82 34.10 -22.50
C THR A 91 -2.40 34.44 -21.14
N SER A 92 -3.43 33.73 -20.67
CA SER A 92 -4.07 33.99 -19.37
C SER A 92 -3.37 33.32 -18.18
N GLN A 93 -2.46 32.36 -18.44
CA GLN A 93 -1.90 31.51 -17.38
C GLN A 93 -0.43 31.87 -17.10
N ARG A 94 -0.20 32.69 -16.07
CA ARG A 94 1.15 33.05 -15.61
C ARG A 94 1.80 31.97 -14.74
N ASN A 95 1.01 31.24 -13.97
CA ASN A 95 1.46 30.23 -13.03
C ASN A 95 0.75 28.90 -13.29
N LEU A 96 1.53 27.84 -13.45
CA LEU A 96 1.04 26.49 -13.67
C LEU A 96 1.60 25.54 -12.61
N VAL A 97 0.76 24.68 -12.10
CA VAL A 97 1.17 23.58 -11.23
C VAL A 97 1.14 22.30 -12.02
N VAL A 98 2.21 21.54 -11.97
CA VAL A 98 2.31 20.21 -12.58
C VAL A 98 2.59 19.22 -11.47
N TYR A 99 1.64 18.34 -11.24
CA TYR A 99 1.87 17.18 -10.39
C TYR A 99 2.20 15.97 -11.27
N LEU A 100 3.34 15.36 -11.00
CA LEU A 100 3.79 14.13 -11.62
C LEU A 100 3.90 13.05 -10.55
N ASP A 101 3.03 12.06 -10.65
CA ASP A 101 3.10 10.87 -9.84
C ASP A 101 4.39 10.10 -10.17
N ASN A 102 5.19 9.84 -9.15
CA ASN A 102 6.41 9.06 -9.26
C ASN A 102 6.44 7.87 -8.31
N SER A 103 5.26 7.41 -7.86
CA SER A 103 5.12 6.18 -7.06
C SER A 103 5.64 4.95 -7.79
N TYR A 104 5.83 3.86 -7.08
CA TYR A 104 6.35 2.63 -7.68
C TYR A 104 5.41 2.00 -8.72
N SER A 105 4.11 2.22 -8.63
CA SER A 105 3.15 1.80 -9.65
C SER A 105 3.47 2.38 -11.03
N MET A 106 4.03 3.59 -11.08
CA MET A 106 4.52 4.23 -12.31
C MET A 106 5.74 3.52 -12.95
N SER A 107 6.22 2.42 -12.36
CA SER A 107 7.18 1.51 -13.01
C SER A 107 6.53 0.62 -14.06
N ALA A 108 5.20 0.49 -14.06
CA ALA A 108 4.45 -0.32 -15.01
C ALA A 108 4.72 0.10 -16.47
N PRO A 109 4.77 -0.84 -17.42
CA PRO A 109 5.06 -0.53 -18.81
C PRO A 109 3.84 0.06 -19.53
N VAL A 110 4.06 1.17 -20.21
CA VAL A 110 3.15 1.75 -21.19
C VAL A 110 3.61 1.30 -22.58
N GLY A 111 2.93 0.29 -23.17
CA GLY A 111 3.41 -0.33 -24.39
C GLY A 111 4.63 -1.26 -24.18
N GLU A 112 5.48 -1.42 -25.20
CA GLU A 112 6.52 -2.47 -25.16
C GLU A 112 7.79 -2.12 -24.37
N LYS A 113 8.16 -0.84 -24.23
CA LYS A 113 9.50 -0.46 -23.72
C LYS A 113 9.53 0.80 -22.86
N VAL A 114 8.41 1.48 -22.65
CA VAL A 114 8.37 2.77 -21.94
C VAL A 114 7.67 2.57 -20.61
N ARG A 115 8.28 2.99 -19.50
CA ARG A 115 7.63 2.97 -18.19
C ARG A 115 6.64 4.12 -18.08
N ALA A 116 5.61 3.97 -17.29
CA ALA A 116 4.61 5.00 -17.02
C ALA A 116 5.26 6.32 -16.54
N LEU A 117 6.26 6.25 -15.66
CA LEU A 117 7.01 7.43 -15.23
C LEU A 117 7.73 8.13 -16.39
N ASP A 118 8.37 7.38 -17.28
CA ASP A 118 9.09 7.97 -18.42
C ASP A 118 8.11 8.65 -19.41
N ALA A 119 6.93 8.07 -19.61
CA ALA A 119 5.85 8.70 -20.37
C ALA A 119 5.36 9.98 -19.67
N GLY A 120 5.12 9.94 -18.36
CA GLY A 120 4.73 11.11 -17.56
C GLY A 120 5.76 12.23 -17.62
N VAL A 121 7.05 11.91 -17.54
CA VAL A 121 8.15 12.88 -17.73
C VAL A 121 8.10 13.51 -19.12
N GLY A 122 7.79 12.72 -20.14
CA GLY A 122 7.56 13.22 -21.51
C GLY A 122 6.40 14.21 -21.57
N PHE A 123 5.26 13.89 -20.96
CA PHE A 123 4.10 14.79 -20.91
C PHE A 123 4.40 16.10 -20.19
N VAL A 124 5.13 16.05 -19.05
CA VAL A 124 5.56 17.28 -18.37
C VAL A 124 6.44 18.14 -19.28
N ARG A 125 7.37 17.52 -20.01
CA ARG A 125 8.23 18.23 -20.95
C ARG A 125 7.41 18.94 -22.04
N ASP A 126 6.48 18.24 -22.66
CA ASP A 126 5.60 18.78 -23.71
C ASP A 126 4.76 19.95 -23.18
N ILE A 127 4.21 19.83 -21.96
CA ILE A 127 3.50 20.92 -21.28
C ILE A 127 4.44 22.14 -21.11
N VAL A 128 5.60 21.93 -20.53
CA VAL A 128 6.54 23.02 -20.24
C VAL A 128 7.02 23.68 -21.52
N GLU A 129 7.26 22.93 -22.59
CA GLU A 129 7.72 23.45 -23.88
C GLU A 129 6.65 24.27 -24.62
N LEU A 130 5.38 23.92 -24.46
CA LEU A 130 4.27 24.57 -25.15
C LEU A 130 4.03 26.00 -24.65
N PHE A 131 4.13 26.23 -23.33
CA PHE A 131 3.81 27.53 -22.73
C PHE A 131 4.90 28.58 -22.94
N PRO A 132 4.56 29.89 -22.93
CA PRO A 132 5.53 31.00 -23.13
C PRO A 132 6.66 30.98 -22.07
N ALA A 133 7.78 31.65 -22.39
CA ALA A 133 8.95 31.73 -21.52
C ALA A 133 8.67 32.44 -20.18
N GLU A 134 7.68 33.31 -20.14
CA GLU A 134 7.27 34.09 -18.97
C GLU A 134 6.45 33.25 -17.98
N THR A 135 5.93 32.10 -18.42
CA THR A 135 5.15 31.18 -17.56
C THR A 135 6.04 30.59 -16.48
N ARG A 136 5.55 30.61 -15.25
CA ARG A 136 6.19 29.99 -14.09
C ARG A 136 5.53 28.66 -13.76
N PHE A 137 6.32 27.68 -13.42
CA PHE A 137 5.87 26.33 -13.14
C PHE A 137 6.24 25.91 -11.71
N LYS A 138 5.35 25.14 -11.08
CA LYS A 138 5.62 24.47 -9.82
C LYS A 138 5.50 22.97 -10.08
N LEU A 139 6.62 22.24 -10.04
CA LEU A 139 6.65 20.78 -10.19
C LEU A 139 6.50 20.13 -8.81
N LEU A 140 5.50 19.27 -8.67
CA LEU A 140 5.22 18.46 -7.50
C LEU A 140 5.40 16.98 -7.84
N THR A 141 6.09 16.24 -6.99
CA THR A 141 6.18 14.77 -7.01
C THR A 141 5.77 14.21 -5.65
N ASN A 142 5.60 12.91 -5.52
CA ASN A 142 5.19 12.27 -4.25
C ASN A 142 6.16 12.54 -3.10
N ASP A 143 7.43 12.77 -3.39
CA ASP A 143 8.45 13.07 -2.36
C ASP A 143 8.25 14.42 -1.68
N PHE A 144 7.45 15.30 -2.26
CA PHE A 144 7.30 16.70 -1.81
C PHE A 144 8.65 17.38 -1.54
N ALA A 145 9.60 17.16 -2.46
CA ALA A 145 10.95 17.69 -2.33
C ALA A 145 10.97 19.23 -2.11
N PRO A 146 12.00 19.78 -1.46
CA PRO A 146 12.07 21.21 -1.15
C PRO A 146 11.90 22.13 -2.35
N PHE A 147 12.34 21.70 -3.54
CA PHE A 147 12.18 22.46 -4.78
C PHE A 147 10.72 22.66 -5.21
N SER A 148 9.81 21.81 -4.73
CA SER A 148 8.38 21.86 -5.05
C SER A 148 7.61 22.99 -4.34
N ASN A 149 8.28 23.82 -3.54
CA ASN A 149 7.63 24.88 -2.74
C ASN A 149 7.45 26.19 -3.49
N SER A 150 8.15 26.41 -4.61
CA SER A 150 8.16 27.67 -5.33
C SER A 150 7.95 27.51 -6.83
N PHE A 151 7.41 28.56 -7.45
CA PHE A 151 7.29 28.63 -8.90
C PHE A 151 8.66 28.97 -9.51
N LYS A 152 9.03 28.26 -10.57
CA LYS A 152 10.33 28.35 -11.23
C LYS A 152 10.19 28.61 -12.72
N SER A 153 11.30 28.96 -13.35
CA SER A 153 11.36 29.14 -14.80
C SER A 153 11.31 27.82 -15.54
N LYS A 154 11.02 27.89 -16.83
CA LYS A 154 10.98 26.73 -17.73
C LYS A 154 12.27 25.90 -17.70
N SER A 155 13.44 26.53 -17.76
CA SER A 155 14.75 25.84 -17.73
C SER A 155 14.98 25.11 -16.40
N GLU A 156 14.69 25.78 -15.26
CA GLU A 156 14.87 25.15 -13.94
C GLU A 156 13.96 23.92 -13.75
N ILE A 157 12.73 23.94 -14.30
CA ILE A 157 11.82 22.79 -14.24
C ILE A 157 12.32 21.64 -15.10
N LEU A 158 12.84 21.91 -16.29
CA LEU A 158 13.41 20.85 -17.15
C LEU A 158 14.64 20.19 -16.51
N ASP A 159 15.46 20.97 -15.81
CA ASP A 159 16.59 20.44 -15.04
C ASP A 159 16.11 19.56 -13.88
N GLN A 160 15.09 19.99 -13.13
CA GLN A 160 14.50 19.20 -12.04
C GLN A 160 13.85 17.93 -12.56
N LEU A 161 13.15 18.00 -13.69
CA LEU A 161 12.48 16.85 -14.31
C LEU A 161 13.46 15.73 -14.64
N SER A 162 14.70 16.05 -15.00
CA SER A 162 15.75 15.07 -15.28
C SER A 162 16.19 14.27 -14.04
N GLN A 163 15.91 14.80 -12.84
CA GLN A 163 16.28 14.19 -11.56
C GLN A 163 15.15 13.34 -10.96
N VAL A 164 13.94 13.40 -11.51
CA VAL A 164 12.81 12.62 -11.00
C VAL A 164 13.10 11.12 -11.13
N ARG A 165 12.89 10.40 -10.05
CA ARG A 165 13.05 8.94 -9.95
C ARG A 165 11.80 8.37 -9.31
N LEU A 166 11.59 7.05 -9.46
CA LEU A 166 10.58 6.33 -8.69
C LEU A 166 10.81 6.52 -7.19
N SER A 167 9.73 6.67 -6.47
CA SER A 167 9.70 6.92 -5.03
C SER A 167 8.85 5.86 -4.32
N PRO A 168 9.28 5.40 -3.14
CA PRO A 168 8.46 4.52 -2.30
C PRO A 168 7.27 5.24 -1.65
N VAL A 169 7.16 6.55 -1.88
CA VAL A 169 6.14 7.40 -1.28
C VAL A 169 4.88 7.37 -2.12
N SER A 170 3.80 6.86 -1.56
CA SER A 170 2.46 6.97 -2.10
C SER A 170 1.72 8.14 -1.45
N ARG A 171 0.98 8.93 -2.24
CA ARG A 171 0.21 10.07 -1.75
C ARG A 171 -1.26 9.93 -2.10
N SER A 172 -2.11 10.17 -1.12
CA SER A 172 -3.53 10.30 -1.38
C SER A 172 -3.84 11.60 -2.13
N PHE A 173 -4.95 11.60 -2.87
CA PHE A 173 -5.43 12.78 -3.56
C PHE A 173 -5.47 14.03 -2.65
N ASN A 174 -5.99 13.89 -1.43
CA ASN A 174 -6.09 14.98 -0.47
C ASN A 174 -4.74 15.52 0.01
N GLU A 175 -3.70 14.69 0.14
CA GLU A 175 -2.36 15.14 0.49
C GLU A 175 -1.75 15.99 -0.64
N VAL A 176 -1.95 15.58 -1.89
CA VAL A 176 -1.47 16.32 -3.07
C VAL A 176 -2.20 17.67 -3.18
N VAL A 177 -3.53 17.69 -3.05
CA VAL A 177 -4.32 18.95 -3.09
C VAL A 177 -3.86 19.93 -2.01
N LYS A 178 -3.66 19.47 -0.77
CA LYS A 178 -3.12 20.30 0.31
C LYS A 178 -1.72 20.86 -0.03
N ARG A 179 -0.90 20.10 -0.73
CA ARG A 179 0.45 20.52 -1.12
C ARG A 179 0.45 21.51 -2.29
N ILE A 180 -0.50 21.38 -3.21
CA ILE A 180 -0.69 22.36 -4.29
C ILE A 180 -0.96 23.75 -3.70
N GLY A 181 -1.80 23.82 -2.65
CA GLY A 181 -2.09 25.05 -1.93
C GLY A 181 -3.40 25.71 -2.39
N GLU A 182 -3.38 27.04 -2.57
CA GLU A 182 -4.59 27.81 -2.85
C GLU A 182 -5.14 27.57 -4.27
N PRO A 183 -6.48 27.56 -4.44
CA PRO A 183 -7.14 27.46 -5.74
C PRO A 183 -6.84 28.70 -6.60
N GLY A 184 -7.02 28.57 -7.92
CA GLY A 184 -6.83 29.68 -8.88
C GLY A 184 -5.71 29.44 -9.88
N ASN A 185 -4.85 28.45 -9.67
CA ASN A 185 -3.88 28.00 -10.67
C ASN A 185 -4.43 26.81 -11.48
N THR A 186 -4.03 26.72 -12.74
CA THR A 186 -4.28 25.50 -13.53
C THR A 186 -3.31 24.42 -13.08
N VAL A 187 -3.86 23.24 -12.80
CA VAL A 187 -3.12 22.06 -12.36
C VAL A 187 -3.16 20.99 -13.44
N PHE A 188 -2.01 20.62 -13.95
CA PHE A 188 -1.84 19.39 -14.72
C PHE A 188 -1.54 18.25 -13.76
N TRP A 189 -2.41 17.25 -13.75
CA TRP A 189 -2.31 16.09 -12.87
C TRP A 189 -1.99 14.85 -13.69
N ILE A 190 -0.73 14.43 -13.62
CA ILE A 190 -0.19 13.29 -14.38
C ILE A 190 -0.01 12.14 -13.41
N SER A 191 -0.80 11.10 -13.54
CA SER A 191 -0.79 9.93 -12.65
C SER A 191 -1.43 8.74 -13.37
N ASP A 192 -1.18 7.56 -12.88
CA ASP A 192 -1.90 6.34 -13.26
C ASP A 192 -3.27 6.21 -12.56
N PHE A 193 -3.59 7.10 -11.63
CA PHE A 193 -4.87 7.14 -10.90
C PHE A 193 -5.26 5.78 -10.30
N GLN A 194 -4.35 5.18 -9.52
CA GLN A 194 -4.65 3.95 -8.80
C GLN A 194 -5.89 4.11 -7.90
N LYS A 195 -6.76 3.11 -7.89
CA LYS A 195 -7.96 3.08 -7.04
C LYS A 195 -7.63 3.12 -5.55
N SER A 196 -6.47 2.54 -5.18
CA SER A 196 -5.99 2.47 -3.80
C SER A 196 -5.63 3.83 -3.18
N THR A 197 -5.22 4.81 -4.01
CA THR A 197 -4.73 6.13 -3.56
C THR A 197 -5.73 7.25 -3.76
N PHE A 198 -6.71 7.07 -4.66
CA PHE A 198 -7.62 8.15 -5.05
C PHE A 198 -8.72 8.43 -4.00
N GLY A 199 -9.23 7.43 -3.29
CA GLY A 199 -10.23 7.57 -2.20
C GLY A 199 -11.61 8.09 -2.63
N ASP A 200 -12.62 7.91 -1.74
CA ASP A 200 -14.03 8.26 -2.02
C ASP A 200 -14.38 9.75 -1.78
N GLU A 201 -13.47 10.56 -1.21
CA GLU A 201 -13.77 11.93 -0.72
C GLU A 201 -13.15 13.04 -1.57
N SER A 202 -13.16 12.89 -2.87
CA SER A 202 -12.37 13.73 -3.79
C SER A 202 -13.15 14.90 -4.39
N LEU A 203 -14.01 15.56 -3.64
CA LEU A 203 -14.72 16.75 -4.14
C LEU A 203 -13.74 17.93 -4.24
N LEU A 204 -13.48 18.38 -5.47
CA LEU A 204 -12.76 19.63 -5.73
C LEU A 204 -13.69 20.82 -5.58
N ASP A 205 -13.21 21.87 -4.91
CA ASP A 205 -13.85 23.17 -4.95
C ASP A 205 -13.92 23.68 -6.40
N SER A 206 -15.01 24.34 -6.76
CA SER A 206 -15.26 24.90 -8.09
C SER A 206 -14.20 25.91 -8.59
N ALA A 207 -13.39 26.45 -7.68
CA ALA A 207 -12.28 27.34 -8.00
C ALA A 207 -11.04 26.64 -8.61
N TRP A 208 -10.97 25.32 -8.57
CA TRP A 208 -9.86 24.54 -9.15
C TRP A 208 -10.05 24.33 -10.65
N GLN A 209 -8.98 24.48 -11.41
CA GLN A 209 -8.91 24.08 -12.82
C GLN A 209 -7.92 22.94 -12.96
N VAL A 210 -8.44 21.72 -13.12
CA VAL A 210 -7.63 20.50 -13.20
C VAL A 210 -7.64 19.92 -14.61
N ARG A 211 -6.46 19.61 -15.09
CA ARG A 211 -6.19 18.94 -16.36
C ARG A 211 -5.64 17.56 -16.05
N LEU A 212 -6.50 16.56 -16.09
CA LEU A 212 -6.12 15.16 -15.86
C LEU A 212 -5.37 14.64 -17.07
N VAL A 213 -4.22 14.05 -16.82
CA VAL A 213 -3.38 13.39 -17.82
C VAL A 213 -3.17 11.95 -17.34
N PRO A 214 -4.11 11.04 -17.63
CA PRO A 214 -3.99 9.65 -17.22
C PRO A 214 -2.83 8.97 -17.95
N VAL A 215 -1.99 8.29 -17.19
CA VAL A 215 -0.96 7.40 -17.71
C VAL A 215 -1.51 5.98 -17.65
N GLU A 216 -2.26 5.62 -18.68
CA GLU A 216 -2.90 4.31 -18.75
C GLU A 216 -1.90 3.25 -19.25
N TYR A 217 -1.88 2.10 -18.59
CA TYR A 217 -1.16 0.91 -19.01
C TYR A 217 -2.11 -0.29 -19.07
N PRO A 218 -1.83 -1.29 -19.94
CA PRO A 218 -2.66 -2.48 -20.03
C PRO A 218 -2.66 -3.22 -18.68
N GLN A 219 -3.67 -4.05 -18.46
CA GLN A 219 -3.70 -4.86 -17.24
C GLN A 219 -2.42 -5.71 -17.13
N VAL A 220 -1.59 -5.38 -16.17
CA VAL A 220 -0.29 -5.99 -15.90
C VAL A 220 -0.47 -7.04 -14.83
N SER A 221 0.12 -8.22 -15.04
CA SER A 221 0.24 -9.21 -13.97
C SER A 221 1.28 -8.74 -12.97
N ASN A 222 0.94 -8.78 -11.70
CA ASN A 222 1.87 -8.55 -10.61
C ASN A 222 1.64 -9.56 -9.49
N VAL A 223 2.73 -10.05 -8.91
CA VAL A 223 2.72 -10.89 -7.71
C VAL A 223 3.39 -10.15 -6.59
N PHE A 224 2.80 -10.20 -5.42
CA PHE A 224 3.40 -9.63 -4.22
C PHE A 224 3.16 -10.50 -2.99
N VAL A 225 3.93 -10.25 -1.94
CA VAL A 225 3.75 -10.93 -0.66
C VAL A 225 2.56 -10.33 0.07
N ASP A 226 1.51 -11.17 0.27
CA ASP A 226 0.35 -10.77 1.06
C ASP A 226 0.67 -10.81 2.55
N SER A 227 1.22 -11.93 3.04
CA SER A 227 1.54 -12.09 4.46
C SER A 227 2.61 -13.14 4.67
N ILE A 228 3.35 -12.97 5.77
CA ILE A 228 4.32 -13.96 6.26
C ILE A 228 3.97 -14.29 7.70
N TYR A 229 3.94 -15.57 8.01
CA TYR A 229 3.73 -16.05 9.36
C TYR A 229 4.55 -17.30 9.65
N LEU A 230 4.79 -17.54 10.92
CA LEU A 230 5.50 -18.70 11.42
C LEU A 230 4.46 -19.72 11.94
N ASP A 231 4.61 -20.98 11.59
CA ASP A 231 3.77 -22.04 12.18
C ASP A 231 3.92 -22.10 13.69
N ASN A 232 5.13 -21.88 14.17
CA ASN A 232 5.41 -21.75 15.57
C ASN A 232 5.90 -20.31 15.87
N PRO A 233 5.23 -19.57 16.78
CA PRO A 233 5.65 -18.21 17.14
C PRO A 233 7.05 -18.15 17.73
N PHE A 234 7.66 -19.30 18.06
CA PHE A 234 9.00 -19.43 18.58
C PHE A 234 9.92 -20.08 17.58
N ILE A 235 11.05 -19.44 17.33
CA ILE A 235 12.13 -20.06 16.59
C ILE A 235 13.11 -20.61 17.61
N ILE A 236 13.04 -21.92 17.83
CA ILE A 236 13.83 -22.62 18.83
C ILE A 236 14.80 -23.56 18.12
N GLY A 237 16.05 -23.63 18.64
CA GLY A 237 17.09 -24.47 18.07
C GLY A 237 16.77 -25.95 18.18
N GLY A 238 16.86 -26.64 17.05
CA GLY A 238 16.70 -28.09 16.98
C GLY A 238 15.32 -28.54 16.47
N GLU A 239 14.33 -27.65 16.35
CA GLU A 239 13.03 -27.97 15.73
C GLU A 239 12.97 -27.56 14.26
N LYS A 240 12.15 -28.30 13.52
CA LYS A 240 11.68 -27.86 12.20
C LYS A 240 10.71 -26.72 12.41
N ASN A 241 11.16 -25.50 12.19
CA ASN A 241 10.29 -24.35 12.10
C ASN A 241 9.95 -24.14 10.63
N SER A 242 8.69 -23.84 10.35
CA SER A 242 8.25 -23.50 8.99
C SER A 242 7.80 -22.07 8.94
N ILE A 243 8.30 -21.35 7.93
CA ILE A 243 7.79 -20.06 7.52
C ILE A 243 6.78 -20.29 6.42
N ARG A 244 5.59 -19.78 6.56
CA ARG A 244 4.60 -19.73 5.50
C ARG A 244 4.55 -18.34 4.90
N VAL A 245 4.61 -18.28 3.59
CA VAL A 245 4.52 -17.05 2.80
C VAL A 245 3.32 -17.16 1.91
N ARG A 246 2.41 -16.21 2.07
CA ARG A 246 1.23 -16.08 1.22
C ARG A 246 1.51 -15.04 0.15
N LEU A 247 1.36 -15.47 -1.10
CA LEU A 247 1.55 -14.65 -2.30
C LEU A 247 0.20 -14.37 -2.93
N ARG A 248 0.04 -13.18 -3.47
CA ARG A 248 -1.15 -12.76 -4.21
C ARG A 248 -0.79 -12.47 -5.66
N ASN A 249 -1.55 -13.05 -6.59
CA ASN A 249 -1.49 -12.73 -8.01
C ASN A 249 -2.65 -11.80 -8.36
N GLU A 250 -2.36 -10.56 -8.74
CA GLU A 250 -3.35 -9.59 -9.23
C GLU A 250 -3.47 -9.61 -10.77
N GLY A 251 -2.89 -10.62 -11.40
CA GLY A 251 -2.93 -10.78 -12.84
C GLY A 251 -4.08 -11.65 -13.35
N PRO A 252 -4.47 -11.50 -14.63
CA PRO A 252 -5.52 -12.29 -15.27
C PRO A 252 -5.05 -13.68 -15.71
N ARG A 253 -3.80 -14.05 -15.48
CA ARG A 253 -3.20 -15.32 -15.93
C ARG A 253 -2.67 -16.12 -14.75
N THR A 254 -2.78 -17.45 -14.84
CA THR A 254 -2.09 -18.37 -13.94
C THR A 254 -0.59 -18.21 -14.11
N LEU A 255 0.12 -18.08 -12.99
CA LEU A 255 1.58 -18.14 -12.94
C LEU A 255 2.02 -19.52 -12.49
N GLU A 256 2.51 -20.31 -13.44
CA GLU A 256 2.97 -21.67 -13.19
C GLU A 256 4.45 -21.67 -12.77
N GLY A 257 4.75 -22.39 -11.68
CA GLY A 257 6.12 -22.68 -11.29
C GLY A 257 6.95 -21.45 -10.89
N LEU A 258 6.35 -20.42 -10.30
CA LEU A 258 7.07 -19.25 -9.80
C LEU A 258 8.11 -19.70 -8.76
N VAL A 259 9.38 -19.51 -9.08
CA VAL A 259 10.50 -19.87 -8.19
C VAL A 259 10.64 -18.81 -7.11
N THR A 260 10.52 -19.25 -5.87
CA THR A 260 10.67 -18.41 -4.68
C THR A 260 11.90 -18.80 -3.88
N LYS A 261 12.58 -17.84 -3.28
CA LYS A 261 13.84 -18.03 -2.54
C LYS A 261 13.75 -17.41 -1.17
N LEU A 262 14.30 -18.09 -0.19
CA LEU A 262 14.50 -17.59 1.15
C LEU A 262 15.99 -17.43 1.42
N THR A 263 16.41 -16.22 1.78
CA THR A 263 17.79 -15.88 2.12
C THR A 263 17.85 -15.46 3.58
N ILE A 264 18.75 -16.04 4.36
CA ILE A 264 18.95 -15.73 5.79
C ILE A 264 20.37 -15.22 5.98
N ASN A 265 20.52 -14.03 6.56
CA ASN A 265 21.81 -13.37 6.80
C ASN A 265 22.70 -13.33 5.54
N GLY A 266 22.09 -13.09 4.36
CA GLY A 266 22.78 -13.05 3.08
C GLY A 266 23.10 -14.41 2.42
N VAL A 267 22.73 -15.52 3.07
CA VAL A 267 22.93 -16.89 2.55
C VAL A 267 21.59 -17.49 2.13
N GLN A 268 21.51 -18.03 0.93
CA GLN A 268 20.31 -18.72 0.46
C GLN A 268 20.06 -19.97 1.31
N ALA A 269 18.94 -19.97 2.03
CA ALA A 269 18.56 -21.03 2.96
C ALA A 269 17.65 -22.09 2.30
N ALA A 270 16.70 -21.64 1.47
CA ALA A 270 15.74 -22.53 0.83
C ALA A 270 15.20 -21.96 -0.48
N THR A 271 14.65 -22.85 -1.31
CA THR A 271 13.89 -22.52 -2.52
C THR A 271 12.62 -23.33 -2.57
N SER A 272 11.57 -22.75 -3.14
CA SER A 272 10.30 -23.44 -3.40
C SER A 272 9.76 -22.99 -4.76
N SER A 273 8.79 -23.71 -5.27
CA SER A 273 8.06 -23.35 -6.49
C SER A 273 6.56 -23.32 -6.18
N VAL A 274 5.88 -22.30 -6.63
CA VAL A 274 4.45 -22.12 -6.38
C VAL A 274 3.72 -21.79 -7.67
N THR A 275 2.51 -22.32 -7.82
CA THR A 275 1.57 -21.95 -8.88
C THR A 275 0.46 -21.11 -8.27
N ILE A 276 0.16 -19.97 -8.90
CA ILE A 276 -0.81 -19.01 -8.38
C ILE A 276 -1.85 -18.73 -9.47
N GLU A 277 -3.09 -19.07 -9.20
CA GLU A 277 -4.20 -18.82 -10.11
C GLU A 277 -4.50 -17.31 -10.28
N PRO A 278 -5.25 -16.91 -11.32
CA PRO A 278 -5.59 -15.51 -11.54
C PRO A 278 -6.37 -14.91 -10.36
N ASN A 279 -6.02 -13.69 -9.96
CA ASN A 279 -6.67 -12.94 -8.87
C ASN A 279 -6.84 -13.75 -7.58
N SER A 280 -5.87 -14.61 -7.26
CA SER A 280 -5.94 -15.54 -6.14
C SER A 280 -4.72 -15.48 -5.23
N LEU A 281 -4.85 -16.13 -4.08
CA LEU A 281 -3.80 -16.32 -3.10
C LEU A 281 -3.25 -17.74 -3.21
N ALA A 282 -1.94 -17.87 -3.13
CA ALA A 282 -1.28 -19.16 -2.94
C ALA A 282 -0.28 -19.09 -1.79
N GLU A 283 0.00 -20.23 -1.18
CA GLU A 283 0.88 -20.34 -0.04
C GLU A 283 2.09 -21.22 -0.38
N THR A 284 3.25 -20.82 0.06
CA THR A 284 4.48 -21.62 0.02
C THR A 284 5.09 -21.67 1.41
N SER A 285 5.73 -22.78 1.75
CA SER A 285 6.35 -22.98 3.06
C SER A 285 7.83 -23.32 2.93
N PHE A 286 8.61 -22.88 3.93
CA PHE A 286 10.05 -23.09 4.02
C PHE A 286 10.42 -23.63 5.39
N ASP A 287 11.10 -24.74 5.42
CA ASP A 287 11.61 -25.31 6.66
C ASP A 287 12.90 -24.57 7.09
N LEU A 288 12.89 -24.08 8.32
CA LEU A 288 14.03 -23.41 8.95
C LEU A 288 14.80 -24.43 9.79
N SER A 289 15.80 -25.06 9.22
CA SER A 289 16.42 -26.20 9.90
C SER A 289 17.71 -25.91 10.67
N GLN A 290 18.48 -24.86 10.35
CA GLN A 290 19.80 -24.63 11.00
C GLN A 290 20.29 -23.16 10.94
N GLY A 291 21.18 -22.80 11.89
CA GLY A 291 22.04 -21.61 11.80
C GLY A 291 21.50 -20.32 12.36
N LEU A 292 20.31 -20.31 12.94
CA LEU A 292 19.71 -19.10 13.52
C LEU A 292 20.32 -18.77 14.88
N LYS A 293 20.78 -17.51 15.07
CA LYS A 293 21.33 -17.01 16.34
C LYS A 293 20.91 -15.56 16.54
N GLY A 294 20.25 -15.26 17.66
CA GLY A 294 19.85 -13.90 17.97
C GLY A 294 18.99 -13.25 16.86
N PHE A 295 19.39 -12.10 16.36
CA PHE A 295 18.70 -11.38 15.29
C PHE A 295 19.14 -11.90 13.92
N ASN A 296 18.18 -12.29 13.10
CA ASN A 296 18.45 -12.76 11.74
C ASN A 296 17.68 -11.91 10.74
N GLN A 297 18.38 -11.47 9.71
CA GLN A 297 17.82 -10.81 8.54
C GLN A 297 17.30 -11.87 7.56
N VAL A 298 16.06 -11.78 7.16
CA VAL A 298 15.48 -12.70 6.19
C VAL A 298 14.87 -11.95 5.03
N VAL A 299 15.26 -12.36 3.83
CA VAL A 299 14.71 -11.84 2.58
C VAL A 299 14.00 -12.98 1.86
N PHE A 300 12.72 -12.80 1.63
CA PHE A 300 11.97 -13.63 0.70
C PHE A 300 11.98 -12.93 -0.67
N SER A 301 12.32 -13.65 -1.73
CA SER A 301 12.41 -13.09 -3.07
C SER A 301 11.87 -14.04 -4.12
N PHE A 302 11.38 -13.47 -5.20
CA PHE A 302 10.94 -14.16 -6.41
C PHE A 302 11.23 -13.26 -7.61
N SER A 303 10.88 -13.71 -8.81
CA SER A 303 11.06 -12.89 -10.01
C SER A 303 9.81 -13.00 -10.85
N ASP A 304 8.99 -11.96 -10.82
CA ASP A 304 7.97 -11.74 -11.81
C ASP A 304 8.31 -10.50 -12.66
N PHE A 305 7.65 -10.37 -13.77
CA PHE A 305 7.90 -9.32 -14.75
C PHE A 305 6.57 -8.97 -15.43
N PRO A 306 6.29 -7.70 -15.71
CA PRO A 306 7.24 -6.56 -15.83
C PRO A 306 7.42 -5.71 -14.57
N VAL A 307 6.65 -5.93 -13.54
CA VAL A 307 6.75 -5.21 -12.27
C VAL A 307 7.71 -5.98 -11.36
N SER A 308 8.65 -5.29 -10.74
CA SER A 308 9.70 -5.95 -9.96
C SER A 308 10.08 -5.24 -8.66
N PHE A 309 9.45 -4.12 -8.33
CA PHE A 309 9.79 -3.35 -7.13
C PHE A 309 9.41 -4.04 -5.83
N ASP A 310 8.45 -4.97 -5.86
CA ASP A 310 7.90 -5.75 -4.75
C ASP A 310 8.31 -7.24 -4.77
N ASN A 311 9.29 -7.58 -5.60
CA ASN A 311 9.86 -8.93 -5.72
C ASN A 311 10.70 -9.36 -4.51
N GLU A 312 10.96 -8.45 -3.57
CA GLU A 312 11.65 -8.73 -2.33
C GLU A 312 10.82 -8.30 -1.13
N PHE A 313 10.80 -9.15 -0.11
CA PHE A 313 10.12 -8.89 1.14
C PHE A 313 11.06 -9.18 2.32
N TYR A 314 11.20 -8.20 3.21
CA TYR A 314 12.14 -8.19 4.32
C TYR A 314 11.43 -8.48 5.62
N PHE A 315 11.96 -9.42 6.40
CA PHE A 315 11.46 -9.68 7.74
C PHE A 315 12.56 -10.19 8.66
N THR A 316 12.32 -10.13 9.94
CA THR A 316 13.30 -10.52 10.95
C THR A 316 12.85 -11.77 11.67
N LEU A 317 13.81 -12.65 11.94
CA LEU A 317 13.63 -13.80 12.80
C LEU A 317 14.49 -13.61 14.05
N ASN A 318 13.83 -13.56 15.19
CA ASN A 318 14.54 -13.48 16.45
C ASN A 318 14.61 -14.87 17.08
N TYR A 319 15.82 -15.43 17.05
CA TYR A 319 16.08 -16.70 17.70
C TYR A 319 16.18 -16.49 19.20
N THR A 320 15.18 -16.93 19.92
CA THR A 320 15.22 -17.07 21.37
C THR A 320 15.48 -18.55 21.66
N GLY A 321 16.51 -18.87 22.42
CA GLY A 321 16.70 -20.24 22.92
C GLY A 321 15.42 -20.78 23.59
N ARG A 322 15.46 -22.01 24.11
CA ARG A 322 14.32 -22.60 24.84
C ARG A 322 13.82 -21.63 25.90
N LEU A 323 12.50 -21.47 25.97
CA LEU A 323 11.88 -20.65 27.01
C LEU A 323 12.03 -21.36 28.36
N LYS A 324 12.58 -20.65 29.32
CA LYS A 324 12.79 -21.17 30.69
C LYS A 324 11.51 -20.99 31.50
N ILE A 325 10.86 -22.11 31.81
CA ILE A 325 9.59 -22.13 32.53
C ILE A 325 9.84 -22.71 33.94
N VAL A 326 9.41 -21.98 34.93
CA VAL A 326 9.46 -22.43 36.32
C VAL A 326 8.05 -22.57 36.87
N GLU A 327 7.67 -23.78 37.27
CA GLU A 327 6.41 -24.03 37.97
C GLU A 327 6.66 -24.17 39.47
N ILE A 328 5.86 -23.46 40.27
CA ILE A 328 5.79 -23.61 41.71
C ILE A 328 4.42 -24.19 42.08
N LYS A 329 4.41 -25.38 42.67
CA LYS A 329 3.21 -26.17 42.92
C LYS A 329 3.17 -26.69 44.37
N PRO A 330 2.03 -27.16 44.92
CA PRO A 330 1.91 -27.57 46.30
C PRO A 330 2.84 -28.74 46.68
N ASP A 331 2.99 -29.70 45.78
CA ASP A 331 3.73 -30.94 45.99
C ASP A 331 4.48 -31.39 44.71
N THR A 332 5.10 -32.56 44.74
CA THR A 332 5.92 -33.10 43.65
C THR A 332 5.14 -33.85 42.59
N ARG A 333 3.80 -33.96 42.67
CA ARG A 333 2.99 -34.68 41.67
C ARG A 333 3.04 -34.00 40.31
N PRO A 334 3.01 -34.79 39.23
CA PRO A 334 2.90 -34.23 37.86
C PRO A 334 1.65 -33.36 37.69
N THR A 335 1.77 -32.30 36.91
CA THR A 335 0.67 -31.35 36.64
C THR A 335 0.33 -31.27 35.17
N TYR A 336 -0.81 -30.66 34.85
CA TYR A 336 -1.16 -30.34 33.45
C TYR A 336 -0.22 -29.28 32.86
N VAL A 337 0.33 -28.39 33.69
CA VAL A 337 1.31 -27.39 33.28
C VAL A 337 2.62 -28.07 32.84
N GLU A 338 3.09 -29.06 33.61
CA GLU A 338 4.24 -29.88 33.26
C GLU A 338 4.04 -30.64 31.96
N ASN A 339 2.83 -31.16 31.69
CA ASN A 339 2.53 -31.84 30.44
C ASN A 339 2.60 -30.90 29.22
N VAL A 340 2.14 -29.66 29.36
CA VAL A 340 2.17 -28.65 28.29
C VAL A 340 3.61 -28.20 28.00
N TYR A 341 4.38 -27.91 29.04
CA TYR A 341 5.76 -27.42 28.91
C TYR A 341 6.83 -28.52 28.97
N GLY A 342 6.40 -29.79 28.97
CA GLY A 342 7.29 -30.95 28.94
C GLY A 342 8.00 -31.17 27.61
N ASN A 343 7.61 -30.46 26.55
CA ASN A 343 8.32 -30.45 25.28
C ASN A 343 9.69 -29.79 25.46
N ARG A 344 10.73 -30.63 25.60
CA ARG A 344 12.12 -30.20 25.85
C ARG A 344 12.77 -29.50 24.65
N GLU A 345 12.17 -29.55 23.51
CA GLU A 345 12.64 -28.83 22.33
C GLU A 345 12.29 -27.34 22.43
N LEU A 346 11.11 -27.01 22.99
CA LEU A 346 10.58 -25.67 23.12
C LEU A 346 10.91 -25.02 24.48
N PHE A 347 10.94 -25.84 25.54
CA PHE A 347 10.97 -25.35 26.89
C PHE A 347 12.07 -25.99 27.73
N ASP A 348 12.74 -25.21 28.58
CA ASP A 348 13.53 -25.67 29.74
C ASP A 348 12.62 -25.55 30.96
N PHE A 349 11.85 -26.63 31.19
CA PHE A 349 10.84 -26.68 32.25
C PHE A 349 11.45 -27.20 33.56
N ARG A 350 11.18 -26.50 34.65
CA ARG A 350 11.54 -26.91 36.02
C ARG A 350 10.36 -26.75 36.96
N GLY A 351 9.94 -27.85 37.63
CA GLY A 351 8.87 -27.85 38.61
C GLY A 351 9.42 -27.94 40.03
N PHE A 352 8.95 -27.09 40.94
CA PHE A 352 9.33 -27.06 42.34
C PHE A 352 8.10 -27.19 43.23
N ALA A 353 8.21 -28.01 44.29
CA ALA A 353 7.24 -27.94 45.37
C ALA A 353 7.49 -26.66 46.21
N VAL A 354 6.40 -25.99 46.63
CA VAL A 354 6.49 -24.68 47.34
C VAL A 354 7.40 -24.69 48.55
N GLY A 355 7.54 -25.82 49.27
CA GLY A 355 8.43 -25.96 50.41
C GLY A 355 9.93 -26.16 50.05
N ASN A 356 10.26 -26.31 48.77
CA ASN A 356 11.63 -26.59 48.33
C ASN A 356 12.02 -25.80 47.06
N VAL A 357 11.71 -24.52 47.04
CA VAL A 357 11.99 -23.64 45.89
C VAL A 357 13.36 -22.99 46.03
N ASP A 358 14.21 -23.18 45.04
CA ASP A 358 15.39 -22.33 44.86
C ASP A 358 15.00 -21.03 44.15
N TYR A 359 14.85 -19.94 44.89
CA TYR A 359 14.46 -18.65 44.37
C TYR A 359 15.45 -18.05 43.35
N SER A 360 16.71 -18.54 43.34
CA SER A 360 17.70 -18.06 42.36
C SER A 360 17.32 -18.38 40.93
N VAL A 361 16.62 -19.49 40.69
CA VAL A 361 16.17 -19.92 39.34
C VAL A 361 15.12 -18.97 38.72
N LEU A 362 14.41 -18.19 39.56
CA LEU A 362 13.43 -17.22 39.08
C LEU A 362 14.09 -16.08 38.31
N ASN A 363 15.34 -15.74 38.61
CA ASN A 363 16.02 -14.63 37.92
C ASN A 363 16.21 -14.85 36.43
N ASP A 364 16.31 -16.12 36.02
CA ASP A 364 16.55 -16.52 34.63
C ASP A 364 15.29 -17.04 33.92
N ALA A 365 14.17 -17.16 34.66
CA ALA A 365 12.93 -17.67 34.08
C ALA A 365 12.25 -16.67 33.12
N ASP A 366 11.77 -17.14 32.00
CA ASP A 366 10.95 -16.35 31.08
C ASP A 366 9.47 -16.33 31.52
N LEU A 367 9.00 -17.46 32.09
CA LEU A 367 7.68 -17.60 32.71
C LEU A 367 7.77 -18.31 34.05
N VAL A 368 7.17 -17.72 35.06
CA VAL A 368 6.92 -18.38 36.36
C VAL A 368 5.44 -18.69 36.48
N VAL A 369 5.11 -19.93 36.82
CA VAL A 369 3.73 -20.39 37.00
C VAL A 369 3.53 -20.74 38.48
N LEU A 370 2.67 -19.99 39.17
CA LEU A 370 2.15 -20.39 40.48
C LEU A 370 0.92 -21.24 40.22
N ASN A 371 1.01 -22.56 40.43
CA ASN A 371 -0.03 -23.51 40.08
C ASN A 371 -0.62 -24.18 41.30
N GLY A 372 -1.88 -23.89 41.59
CA GLY A 372 -2.67 -24.61 42.57
C GLY A 372 -2.27 -24.38 44.05
N LEU A 373 -1.60 -23.28 44.34
CA LEU A 373 -1.24 -22.93 45.72
C LEU A 373 -2.46 -22.37 46.45
N ASP A 374 -2.83 -22.93 47.62
CA ASP A 374 -3.88 -22.33 48.44
C ASP A 374 -3.39 -21.07 49.14
N LYS A 375 -2.11 -21.00 49.51
CA LYS A 375 -1.51 -19.83 50.11
C LYS A 375 -0.11 -19.58 49.56
N VAL A 376 0.21 -18.30 49.34
CA VAL A 376 1.54 -17.84 48.97
C VAL A 376 2.18 -17.26 50.22
N ASP A 377 3.31 -17.81 50.67
CA ASP A 377 4.03 -17.31 51.82
C ASP A 377 4.77 -16.00 51.54
N ASN A 378 5.26 -15.34 52.60
CA ASN A 378 5.91 -14.04 52.46
C ASN A 378 7.22 -14.11 51.69
N SER A 379 7.95 -15.21 51.78
CA SER A 379 9.24 -15.40 51.10
C SER A 379 9.05 -15.55 49.60
N LEU A 380 8.08 -16.40 49.19
CA LEU A 380 7.70 -16.57 47.80
C LEU A 380 7.12 -15.27 47.23
N ASN A 381 6.27 -14.59 48.01
CA ASN A 381 5.71 -13.30 47.57
C ASN A 381 6.82 -12.27 47.31
N ALA A 382 7.79 -12.13 48.20
CA ALA A 382 8.93 -11.22 48.02
C ALA A 382 9.73 -11.55 46.73
N ALA A 383 10.03 -12.84 46.52
CA ALA A 383 10.73 -13.31 45.33
C ALA A 383 9.92 -13.01 44.02
N ILE A 384 8.62 -13.24 44.06
CA ILE A 384 7.71 -12.94 42.91
C ILE A 384 7.63 -11.44 42.63
N GLN A 385 7.57 -10.58 43.64
CA GLN A 385 7.56 -9.13 43.45
C GLN A 385 8.85 -8.65 42.74
N MET A 386 10.00 -9.21 43.08
CA MET A 386 11.26 -8.93 42.38
C MET A 386 11.26 -9.46 40.94
N TYR A 387 10.72 -10.66 40.74
CA TYR A 387 10.65 -11.31 39.45
C TYR A 387 9.72 -10.59 38.45
N ARG A 388 8.56 -10.05 38.89
CA ARG A 388 7.55 -9.39 38.03
C ARG A 388 8.10 -8.26 37.17
N SER A 389 9.20 -7.63 37.56
CA SER A 389 9.87 -6.63 36.74
C SER A 389 10.69 -7.23 35.60
N LYS A 390 10.99 -8.52 35.64
CA LYS A 390 11.93 -9.20 34.74
C LYS A 390 11.27 -10.21 33.80
N GLY A 391 10.17 -10.86 34.20
CA GLY A 391 9.55 -11.95 33.49
C GLY A 391 8.02 -11.96 33.56
N THR A 392 7.43 -12.97 32.95
CA THR A 392 5.97 -13.18 32.92
C THR A 392 5.57 -14.09 34.09
N LEU A 393 4.49 -13.73 34.76
CA LEU A 393 3.89 -14.52 35.81
C LEU A 393 2.54 -15.06 35.37
N LEU A 394 2.29 -16.36 35.59
CA LEU A 394 0.95 -16.96 35.48
C LEU A 394 0.50 -17.43 36.86
N VAL A 395 -0.66 -16.99 37.31
CA VAL A 395 -1.24 -17.38 38.58
C VAL A 395 -2.50 -18.21 38.35
N ILE A 396 -2.45 -19.47 38.79
CA ILE A 396 -3.55 -20.45 38.74
C ILE A 396 -3.90 -20.76 40.21
N PRO A 397 -5.12 -20.44 40.66
CA PRO A 397 -5.47 -20.59 42.06
C PRO A 397 -5.49 -22.05 42.52
N GLY A 398 -5.31 -22.25 43.82
CA GLY A 398 -5.61 -23.50 44.48
C GLY A 398 -7.09 -23.75 44.70
N LEU A 399 -7.42 -24.85 45.36
CA LEU A 399 -8.81 -25.22 45.64
C LEU A 399 -9.46 -24.33 46.72
N GLN A 400 -8.64 -23.82 47.63
CA GLN A 400 -9.07 -22.94 48.73
C GLN A 400 -8.14 -21.71 48.85
N PRO A 401 -8.15 -20.81 47.87
CA PRO A 401 -7.18 -19.72 47.82
C PRO A 401 -7.36 -18.74 49.00
N ASP A 402 -6.26 -18.49 49.73
CA ASP A 402 -6.18 -17.46 50.74
C ASP A 402 -6.10 -16.07 50.09
N LEU A 403 -7.23 -15.36 50.11
CA LEU A 403 -7.38 -14.07 49.44
C LEU A 403 -6.35 -13.02 49.87
N SER A 404 -5.89 -13.06 51.09
CA SER A 404 -4.92 -12.07 51.61
C SER A 404 -3.58 -12.21 50.91
N SER A 405 -3.10 -13.43 50.75
CA SER A 405 -1.84 -13.73 50.07
C SER A 405 -1.94 -13.45 48.55
N TYR A 406 -3.07 -13.80 47.92
CA TYR A 406 -3.29 -13.54 46.50
C TYR A 406 -3.41 -12.04 46.20
N LYS A 407 -4.09 -11.23 47.06
CA LYS A 407 -4.11 -9.77 46.91
C LYS A 407 -2.72 -9.18 46.90
N SER A 408 -1.83 -9.68 47.80
CA SER A 408 -0.46 -9.23 47.88
C SER A 408 0.35 -9.59 46.63
N VAL A 409 0.25 -10.84 46.16
CA VAL A 409 0.96 -11.32 44.96
C VAL A 409 0.51 -10.60 43.71
N LEU A 410 -0.79 -10.43 43.51
CA LEU A 410 -1.36 -9.85 42.30
C LEU A 410 -1.34 -8.32 42.32
N GLY A 411 -1.29 -7.70 43.50
CA GLY A 411 -1.49 -6.26 43.63
C GLY A 411 -2.93 -5.82 43.25
N LEU A 412 -3.91 -6.69 43.46
CA LEU A 412 -5.34 -6.45 43.14
C LEU A 412 -6.15 -6.34 44.41
N PRO A 413 -6.41 -5.13 44.95
CA PRO A 413 -7.20 -4.92 46.17
C PRO A 413 -8.65 -5.39 46.04
N SER A 414 -9.21 -5.34 44.83
CA SER A 414 -10.59 -5.74 44.50
C SER A 414 -10.82 -7.25 44.45
N LEU A 415 -9.77 -8.07 44.66
CA LEU A 415 -9.91 -9.53 44.60
C LEU A 415 -10.86 -10.05 45.69
N MET A 416 -11.82 -10.84 45.30
CA MET A 416 -12.86 -11.39 46.18
C MET A 416 -13.05 -12.89 45.95
N LYS A 417 -13.71 -13.55 46.91
CA LYS A 417 -14.20 -14.91 46.75
C LYS A 417 -15.59 -14.82 46.07
N PRO A 418 -15.87 -15.62 45.01
CA PRO A 418 -17.18 -15.62 44.38
C PRO A 418 -18.30 -16.01 45.38
N GLU A 419 -19.45 -15.30 45.34
CA GLU A 419 -20.59 -15.60 46.21
C GLU A 419 -21.26 -16.94 45.88
N LYS A 420 -21.29 -17.32 44.58
CA LYS A 420 -21.75 -18.61 44.09
C LYS A 420 -20.69 -19.21 43.17
N SER A 421 -20.43 -20.48 43.38
CA SER A 421 -19.35 -21.20 42.70
C SER A 421 -19.91 -22.39 41.97
N GLU A 422 -20.72 -22.13 40.92
CA GLU A 422 -21.20 -23.17 39.99
C GLU A 422 -20.26 -23.29 38.79
N ARG A 423 -20.19 -24.49 38.20
CA ARG A 423 -19.44 -24.66 36.93
C ARG A 423 -20.20 -23.99 35.80
N MET A 424 -19.50 -23.15 35.07
CA MET A 424 -20.03 -22.33 34.00
C MET A 424 -19.20 -22.53 32.73
N GLU A 425 -19.85 -22.55 31.59
CA GLU A 425 -19.17 -22.66 30.30
C GLU A 425 -18.40 -21.36 29.99
N LEU A 426 -17.20 -21.49 29.43
CA LEU A 426 -16.46 -20.35 28.92
C LEU A 426 -17.10 -19.87 27.61
N ASP A 427 -16.96 -18.59 27.34
CA ASP A 427 -17.32 -18.00 26.05
C ASP A 427 -16.21 -18.29 25.02
N LYS A 428 -16.59 -18.22 23.75
CA LYS A 428 -15.63 -18.39 22.65
C LYS A 428 -14.59 -17.29 22.69
N PRO A 429 -13.32 -17.59 22.35
CA PRO A 429 -12.30 -16.57 22.24
C PRO A 429 -12.70 -15.48 21.25
N ASP A 430 -12.42 -14.25 21.60
CA ASP A 430 -12.47 -13.15 20.65
C ASP A 430 -11.23 -13.25 19.71
N PHE A 431 -11.46 -13.76 18.49
CA PHE A 431 -10.40 -13.93 17.50
C PHE A 431 -9.83 -12.60 16.97
N GLN A 432 -10.45 -11.45 17.28
CA GLN A 432 -9.89 -10.13 17.00
C GLN A 432 -8.92 -9.66 18.09
N ASN A 433 -8.92 -10.34 19.24
CA ASN A 433 -7.97 -10.04 20.30
C ASN A 433 -6.55 -10.42 19.83
N PRO A 434 -5.56 -9.50 19.92
CA PRO A 434 -4.17 -9.75 19.53
C PRO A 434 -3.53 -10.97 20.21
N PHE A 435 -4.03 -11.37 21.38
CA PHE A 435 -3.58 -12.57 22.05
C PHE A 435 -3.81 -13.85 21.24
N PHE A 436 -4.89 -13.89 20.41
CA PHE A 436 -5.25 -15.05 19.59
C PHE A 436 -4.86 -14.89 18.12
N GLU A 437 -4.14 -13.83 17.78
CA GLU A 437 -3.64 -13.63 16.42
C GLU A 437 -2.72 -14.81 16.02
N ASN A 438 -3.05 -15.47 14.91
CA ASN A 438 -2.32 -16.64 14.38
C ASN A 438 -2.23 -17.87 15.33
N VAL A 439 -3.14 -18.00 16.30
CA VAL A 439 -3.19 -19.15 17.23
C VAL A 439 -4.03 -20.29 16.69
N PHE A 440 -5.04 -20.00 15.89
CA PHE A 440 -5.98 -20.98 15.37
C PHE A 440 -5.98 -20.99 13.84
N GLU A 441 -5.71 -22.15 13.24
CA GLU A 441 -5.74 -22.34 11.79
C GLU A 441 -7.17 -22.31 11.23
N GLU A 442 -8.15 -22.89 11.97
CA GLU A 442 -9.56 -22.88 11.60
C GLU A 442 -10.41 -22.18 12.67
N ARG A 443 -11.18 -21.19 12.25
CA ARG A 443 -12.20 -20.53 13.07
C ARG A 443 -13.48 -21.37 13.10
N SER A 444 -13.45 -22.52 13.77
CA SER A 444 -14.63 -23.37 13.84
C SER A 444 -15.72 -22.72 14.72
N ALA A 445 -16.86 -22.45 14.10
CA ALA A 445 -18.04 -21.97 14.82
C ALA A 445 -18.66 -23.01 15.76
N ALA A 446 -18.27 -24.29 15.64
CA ALA A 446 -18.85 -25.44 16.36
C ALA A 446 -18.02 -25.90 17.58
N LEU A 447 -17.02 -25.11 18.03
CA LEU A 447 -16.20 -25.49 19.18
C LEU A 447 -17.06 -25.47 20.46
N ALA A 448 -17.25 -26.64 21.10
CA ALA A 448 -17.84 -26.71 22.43
C ALA A 448 -16.82 -26.22 23.46
N MET A 449 -17.19 -25.28 24.32
CA MET A 449 -16.26 -24.62 25.24
C MET A 449 -16.20 -25.36 26.61
N PRO A 450 -15.06 -25.30 27.32
CA PRO A 450 -14.92 -26.00 28.60
C PRO A 450 -15.76 -25.37 29.70
N LEU A 451 -16.17 -26.19 30.66
CA LEU A 451 -16.81 -25.76 31.89
C LEU A 451 -15.74 -25.47 32.96
N ALA A 452 -15.90 -24.40 33.71
CA ALA A 452 -15.02 -24.07 34.82
C ALA A 452 -15.80 -23.42 35.97
N GLN A 453 -15.32 -23.64 37.20
CA GLN A 453 -15.82 -23.04 38.41
C GLN A 453 -14.92 -21.88 38.82
N LYS A 454 -15.50 -20.72 39.08
CA LYS A 454 -14.75 -19.52 39.47
C LYS A 454 -14.28 -19.64 40.91
N MET A 455 -12.97 -19.50 41.14
CA MET A 455 -12.33 -19.54 42.46
C MET A 455 -11.88 -18.15 42.94
N LEU A 456 -11.48 -17.29 41.99
CA LEU A 456 -11.08 -15.92 42.21
C LEU A 456 -11.93 -14.97 41.41
N ASP A 457 -12.31 -13.85 42.00
CA ASP A 457 -13.07 -12.78 41.33
C ASP A 457 -12.37 -11.44 41.56
N TRP A 458 -12.01 -10.77 40.46
CA TRP A 458 -11.40 -9.42 40.48
C TRP A 458 -12.32 -8.36 39.91
N GLY A 459 -13.60 -8.70 39.66
CA GLY A 459 -14.58 -7.80 39.09
C GLY A 459 -14.55 -7.73 37.56
N PRO A 460 -15.31 -6.81 36.98
CA PRO A 460 -15.37 -6.65 35.53
C PRO A 460 -14.02 -6.25 34.94
N ASP A 461 -13.62 -6.92 33.86
CA ASP A 461 -12.41 -6.58 33.11
C ASP A 461 -12.73 -6.61 31.60
N ARG A 462 -12.69 -5.43 30.95
CA ARG A 462 -12.96 -5.30 29.51
C ARG A 462 -11.84 -5.86 28.65
N SER A 463 -10.64 -6.02 29.20
CA SER A 463 -9.47 -6.55 28.51
C SER A 463 -9.24 -8.05 28.74
N ALA A 464 -10.18 -8.74 29.41
CA ALA A 464 -10.05 -10.17 29.69
C ALA A 464 -9.90 -10.98 28.39
N ILE A 465 -8.91 -11.86 28.38
CA ILE A 465 -8.53 -12.72 27.25
C ILE A 465 -9.58 -13.82 27.03
N LEU A 466 -9.99 -14.47 28.13
CA LEU A 466 -11.09 -15.45 28.12
C LEU A 466 -12.15 -15.03 29.13
N ARG A 467 -13.39 -15.32 28.83
CA ARG A 467 -14.56 -14.99 29.67
C ARG A 467 -15.43 -16.21 29.89
N PHE A 468 -16.20 -16.16 30.96
CA PHE A 468 -17.37 -17.01 31.10
C PHE A 468 -18.52 -16.50 30.21
N LYS A 469 -19.46 -17.37 29.86
CA LYS A 469 -20.67 -16.98 29.08
C LYS A 469 -21.49 -15.84 29.69
N ASN A 470 -21.39 -15.60 30.97
CA ASN A 470 -22.03 -14.47 31.65
C ASN A 470 -21.23 -13.14 31.54
N GLY A 471 -20.14 -13.12 30.74
CA GLY A 471 -19.27 -11.96 30.53
C GLY A 471 -18.22 -11.72 31.62
N GLN A 472 -18.21 -12.50 32.70
CA GLN A 472 -17.19 -12.39 33.75
C GLN A 472 -15.82 -12.88 33.24
N PRO A 473 -14.70 -12.26 33.71
CA PRO A 473 -13.37 -12.67 33.27
C PRO A 473 -13.00 -14.07 33.79
N TYR A 474 -12.35 -14.84 32.91
CA TYR A 474 -11.76 -16.16 33.24
C TYR A 474 -10.23 -16.11 33.21
N LEU A 475 -9.65 -15.52 32.19
CA LEU A 475 -8.22 -15.25 32.05
C LEU A 475 -8.02 -13.76 31.76
N SER A 476 -7.33 -13.08 32.65
CA SER A 476 -6.97 -11.67 32.48
C SER A 476 -5.47 -11.47 32.53
N ARG A 477 -5.00 -10.40 31.92
CA ARG A 477 -3.61 -9.95 31.93
C ARG A 477 -3.51 -8.58 32.61
N PHE A 478 -2.69 -8.49 33.65
CA PHE A 478 -2.34 -7.25 34.35
C PHE A 478 -0.83 -7.00 34.19
N ASN A 479 -0.44 -6.14 33.27
CA ASN A 479 0.96 -5.98 32.85
C ASN A 479 1.57 -7.33 32.40
N ASN A 480 2.60 -7.82 33.12
CA ASN A 480 3.25 -9.10 32.85
C ASN A 480 2.67 -10.27 33.68
N THR A 481 1.50 -10.10 34.30
CA THR A 481 0.89 -11.13 35.14
C THR A 481 -0.41 -11.60 34.54
N PHE A 482 -0.50 -12.88 34.24
CA PHE A 482 -1.73 -13.56 33.84
C PHE A 482 -2.38 -14.18 35.06
N VAL A 483 -3.68 -14.07 35.17
CA VAL A 483 -4.47 -14.63 36.28
C VAL A 483 -5.61 -15.46 35.72
N MET A 484 -5.69 -16.73 36.12
CA MET A 484 -6.84 -17.59 35.86
C MET A 484 -7.82 -17.53 37.03
N ALA A 485 -9.12 -17.52 36.73
CA ALA A 485 -10.18 -17.51 37.74
C ALA A 485 -10.42 -18.88 38.37
N SER A 486 -9.90 -19.97 37.78
CA SER A 486 -10.20 -21.36 38.15
C SER A 486 -8.92 -22.18 38.35
N ALA A 487 -8.98 -23.15 39.24
CA ALA A 487 -7.93 -24.18 39.40
C ALA A 487 -7.96 -25.18 38.23
N LEU A 488 -6.79 -25.72 37.86
CA LEU A 488 -6.64 -26.78 36.86
C LEU A 488 -6.88 -28.18 37.50
N ASN A 489 -8.05 -28.36 38.06
CA ASN A 489 -8.51 -29.66 38.62
C ASN A 489 -9.73 -30.10 37.87
N LYS A 490 -9.81 -31.39 37.49
CA LYS A 490 -10.95 -31.97 36.70
C LYS A 490 -12.31 -31.76 37.34
N GLU A 491 -12.37 -31.73 38.67
CA GLU A 491 -13.65 -31.50 39.37
C GLU A 491 -14.08 -30.03 39.27
N ILE A 492 -13.13 -29.12 39.04
CA ILE A 492 -13.31 -27.66 39.00
C ILE A 492 -13.36 -27.14 37.56
N SER A 493 -12.50 -27.64 36.68
CA SER A 493 -12.38 -27.12 35.32
C SER A 493 -11.99 -28.19 34.30
N ASP A 494 -12.68 -28.21 33.16
CA ASP A 494 -12.35 -29.08 32.02
C ASP A 494 -11.27 -28.47 31.11
N LEU A 495 -10.81 -27.22 31.37
CA LEU A 495 -9.86 -26.50 30.53
C LEU A 495 -8.61 -27.31 30.23
N SER A 496 -8.05 -27.97 31.23
CA SER A 496 -6.79 -28.71 31.11
C SER A 496 -6.82 -29.89 30.12
N THR A 497 -8.03 -30.35 29.76
CA THR A 497 -8.25 -31.43 28.78
C THR A 497 -8.87 -30.91 27.48
N HIS A 498 -9.14 -29.62 27.38
CA HIS A 498 -9.74 -28.97 26.24
C HIS A 498 -8.70 -28.53 25.21
N ALA A 499 -9.05 -28.58 23.92
CA ALA A 499 -8.15 -28.23 22.80
C ALA A 499 -7.55 -26.81 22.88
N ILE A 500 -8.24 -25.87 23.53
CA ILE A 500 -7.77 -24.48 23.70
C ILE A 500 -6.63 -24.35 24.75
N PHE A 501 -6.44 -25.34 25.60
CA PHE A 501 -5.51 -25.23 26.74
C PHE A 501 -4.06 -25.06 26.28
N VAL A 502 -3.57 -25.95 25.41
CA VAL A 502 -2.18 -25.91 24.93
C VAL A 502 -1.89 -24.61 24.18
N PRO A 503 -2.73 -24.17 23.21
CA PRO A 503 -2.51 -22.88 22.53
C PRO A 503 -2.47 -21.68 23.49
N VAL A 504 -3.37 -21.63 24.47
CA VAL A 504 -3.38 -20.54 25.46
C VAL A 504 -2.12 -20.54 26.32
N MET A 505 -1.68 -21.70 26.83
CA MET A 505 -0.49 -21.83 27.63
C MET A 505 0.78 -21.46 26.83
N TYR A 506 0.87 -21.94 25.58
CA TYR A 506 1.97 -21.56 24.70
C TYR A 506 2.00 -20.06 24.46
N ARG A 507 0.85 -19.43 24.24
CA ARG A 507 0.76 -17.99 24.02
C ARG A 507 1.12 -17.19 25.27
N ILE A 508 0.79 -17.69 26.48
CA ILE A 508 1.23 -17.09 27.74
C ILE A 508 2.75 -17.15 27.86
N ALA A 509 3.37 -18.29 27.58
CA ALA A 509 4.82 -18.42 27.57
C ALA A 509 5.48 -17.48 26.55
N ALA A 510 4.86 -17.36 25.37
CA ALA A 510 5.28 -16.47 24.30
C ALA A 510 5.13 -14.98 24.63
N SER A 511 4.15 -14.64 25.45
CA SER A 511 3.84 -13.25 25.81
C SER A 511 4.88 -12.61 26.76
N GLY A 512 5.94 -13.35 27.10
CA GLY A 512 7.09 -12.81 27.77
C GLY A 512 7.80 -11.73 26.92
N LYS A 513 8.64 -10.93 27.55
CA LYS A 513 9.35 -9.77 26.95
C LYS A 513 10.01 -10.03 25.59
N LYS A 514 10.33 -11.30 25.27
CA LYS A 514 11.06 -11.70 24.06
C LYS A 514 10.16 -11.98 22.86
N ALA A 515 8.83 -12.12 23.04
CA ALA A 515 7.91 -12.63 22.03
C ALA A 515 7.00 -11.59 21.36
N GLU A 516 7.00 -10.33 21.82
CA GLU A 516 6.14 -9.27 21.25
C GLU A 516 6.79 -8.48 20.09
N ARG A 517 7.75 -9.08 19.40
CA ARG A 517 8.41 -8.43 18.27
C ARG A 517 7.66 -8.72 16.99
N LYS A 518 7.29 -7.65 16.26
CA LYS A 518 6.73 -7.80 14.91
C LYS A 518 7.86 -8.19 13.96
N PRO A 519 7.65 -9.18 13.09
CA PRO A 519 8.68 -9.62 12.15
C PRO A 519 8.99 -8.56 11.08
N TYR A 520 8.05 -7.67 10.77
CA TYR A 520 8.23 -6.59 9.80
C TYR A 520 7.29 -5.42 10.05
N TYR A 521 7.60 -4.30 9.42
CA TYR A 521 6.83 -3.06 9.38
C TYR A 521 6.71 -2.58 7.93
N TYR A 522 5.76 -1.68 7.68
CA TYR A 522 5.66 -0.96 6.42
C TYR A 522 6.26 0.44 6.53
N LEU A 523 6.66 1.05 5.42
CA LEU A 523 7.25 2.39 5.40
C LEU A 523 6.30 3.48 5.92
N SER A 524 5.00 3.24 5.89
CA SER A 524 3.98 4.11 6.48
C SER A 524 3.86 3.99 8.00
N SER A 525 4.46 2.95 8.60
CA SER A 525 4.41 2.71 10.05
C SER A 525 5.19 3.79 10.78
N SER A 526 4.47 4.70 11.43
CA SER A 526 5.10 5.83 12.16
C SER A 526 5.48 5.48 13.59
N LEU A 527 4.98 4.38 14.14
CA LEU A 527 5.21 3.96 15.53
C LEU A 527 5.74 2.53 15.57
N VAL A 528 6.91 2.36 16.16
CA VAL A 528 7.55 1.07 16.41
C VAL A 528 7.81 0.93 17.88
N THR A 529 7.39 -0.19 18.48
CA THR A 529 7.63 -0.49 19.90
C THR A 529 8.63 -1.62 20.01
N ILE A 530 9.70 -1.40 20.73
CA ILE A 530 10.74 -2.40 21.00
C ILE A 530 10.92 -2.63 22.50
N PRO A 531 11.35 -3.82 22.92
CA PRO A 531 11.76 -4.05 24.32
C PRO A 531 12.96 -3.18 24.69
N ALA A 532 12.98 -2.65 25.90
CA ALA A 532 14.01 -1.72 26.38
C ALA A 532 14.44 -2.00 27.82
N ASP A 533 14.65 -3.29 28.14
CA ASP A 533 14.92 -3.76 29.50
C ASP A 533 16.21 -3.21 30.09
N SER A 534 17.21 -2.94 29.28
CA SER A 534 18.59 -2.62 29.70
C SER A 534 19.05 -1.21 29.31
N LEU A 535 18.12 -0.29 29.00
CA LEU A 535 18.49 1.10 28.72
C LEU A 535 18.98 1.79 30.01
N ALA A 536 20.29 1.81 30.21
CA ALA A 536 20.96 2.61 31.23
C ALA A 536 21.62 3.81 30.54
N GLY A 537 21.22 5.02 30.91
CA GLY A 537 21.80 6.25 30.38
C GLY A 537 20.80 7.13 29.65
N GLU A 538 21.21 8.36 29.31
CA GLU A 538 20.42 9.39 28.62
C GLU A 538 20.66 9.40 27.10
N GLU A 539 21.53 8.54 26.58
CA GLU A 539 21.82 8.50 25.15
C GLU A 539 20.58 8.01 24.37
N PRO A 540 20.25 8.66 23.23
CA PRO A 540 19.13 8.19 22.42
C PRO A 540 19.48 6.90 21.68
N ALA A 541 18.50 6.02 21.52
CA ALA A 541 18.62 4.89 20.61
C ALA A 541 18.72 5.38 19.17
N ARG A 542 19.50 4.68 18.35
CA ARG A 542 19.76 5.00 16.94
C ARG A 542 19.34 3.85 16.06
N MET A 543 18.78 4.17 14.90
CA MET A 543 18.49 3.19 13.85
C MET A 543 19.61 3.26 12.80
N LYS A 544 20.25 2.13 12.54
CA LYS A 544 21.34 2.00 11.55
C LYS A 544 20.94 0.99 10.46
N GLY A 545 20.86 1.46 9.25
CA GLY A 545 20.62 0.71 8.02
C GLY A 545 21.31 1.40 6.86
N ASP A 546 20.64 1.55 5.73
CA ASP A 546 21.13 2.37 4.61
C ASP A 546 21.37 3.83 5.03
N GLN A 547 20.59 4.28 5.98
CA GLN A 547 20.70 5.59 6.59
C GLN A 547 20.77 5.44 8.10
N GLU A 548 21.47 6.36 8.75
CA GLU A 548 21.43 6.46 10.22
C GLU A 548 20.38 7.50 10.62
N LEU A 549 19.45 7.09 11.48
CA LEU A 549 18.35 7.91 11.96
C LEU A 549 18.30 7.87 13.50
N VAL A 550 18.05 9.01 14.11
CA VAL A 550 17.69 9.12 15.53
C VAL A 550 16.20 9.44 15.61
N PRO A 551 15.32 8.44 15.81
CA PRO A 551 13.88 8.69 15.89
C PRO A 551 13.53 9.45 17.17
N SER A 552 12.41 10.16 17.17
CA SER A 552 11.79 10.62 18.41
C SER A 552 11.41 9.42 19.24
N GLN A 553 11.68 9.45 20.56
CA GLN A 553 11.53 8.25 21.37
C GLN A 553 10.97 8.55 22.75
N ARG A 554 10.12 7.64 23.23
CA ARG A 554 9.53 7.71 24.57
C ARG A 554 9.62 6.34 25.25
N ARG A 555 10.04 6.36 26.52
CA ARG A 555 10.11 5.14 27.33
C ARG A 555 8.82 4.96 28.12
N PHE A 556 8.26 3.76 28.05
CA PHE A 556 7.11 3.32 28.82
C PHE A 556 7.47 2.00 29.53
N GLY A 557 7.87 2.10 30.79
CA GLY A 557 8.29 0.94 31.57
C GLY A 557 9.49 0.22 30.94
N ASP A 558 9.25 -0.98 30.44
CA ASP A 558 10.21 -1.87 29.81
C ASP A 558 10.22 -1.77 28.25
N ARG A 559 9.52 -0.80 27.69
CA ARG A 559 9.39 -0.61 26.25
C ARG A 559 9.87 0.76 25.84
N LEU A 560 10.46 0.81 24.65
CA LEU A 560 10.82 2.03 23.95
C LEU A 560 9.91 2.19 22.74
N LEU A 561 9.16 3.27 22.72
CA LEU A 561 8.36 3.69 21.58
C LEU A 561 9.24 4.59 20.70
N LEU A 562 9.42 4.20 19.45
CA LEU A 562 10.13 4.95 18.42
C LEU A 562 9.11 5.59 17.48
N GLU A 563 9.13 6.91 17.37
CA GLU A 563 8.35 7.65 16.39
C GLU A 563 9.23 7.89 15.16
N ILE A 564 8.93 7.18 14.09
CA ILE A 564 9.65 7.24 12.82
C ILE A 564 8.81 8.06 11.85
N PRO A 565 9.29 9.19 11.35
CA PRO A 565 8.54 9.93 10.33
C PRO A 565 8.28 9.03 9.12
N ARG A 566 7.06 9.06 8.61
CA ARG A 566 6.68 8.24 7.44
C ARG A 566 7.65 8.50 6.29
N TYR A 567 8.06 7.44 5.62
CA TYR A 567 8.97 7.49 4.47
C TYR A 567 10.35 8.11 4.75
N SER A 568 10.78 8.16 6.01
CA SER A 568 12.14 8.58 6.38
C SER A 568 13.16 7.44 6.34
N VAL A 569 12.70 6.21 6.12
CA VAL A 569 13.52 5.00 5.98
C VAL A 569 13.20 4.33 4.64
N ASN A 570 14.19 3.63 4.08
CA ASN A 570 14.00 2.80 2.90
C ASN A 570 13.56 1.39 3.28
N GLN A 571 13.08 0.60 2.31
CA GLN A 571 12.87 -0.83 2.53
C GLN A 571 14.19 -1.52 2.86
N GLY A 572 14.14 -2.51 3.76
CA GLY A 572 15.33 -3.24 4.21
C GLY A 572 15.44 -3.33 5.72
N PHE A 573 16.65 -3.49 6.22
CA PHE A 573 16.93 -3.77 7.64
C PHE A 573 17.55 -2.59 8.37
N TYR A 574 17.10 -2.38 9.62
CA TYR A 574 17.62 -1.35 10.51
C TYR A 574 17.91 -1.94 11.89
N TYR A 575 19.15 -1.89 12.31
CA TYR A 575 19.55 -2.22 13.67
C TYR A 575 19.21 -1.06 14.60
N VAL A 576 18.45 -1.31 15.64
CA VAL A 576 18.24 -0.33 16.72
C VAL A 576 19.34 -0.54 17.76
N THR A 577 20.20 0.45 17.91
CA THR A 577 21.37 0.39 18.81
C THR A 577 21.26 1.47 19.88
N HIS A 578 21.75 1.14 21.09
CA HIS A 578 21.94 2.08 22.19
C HIS A 578 23.36 1.87 22.74
N SER A 579 24.16 2.92 22.72
CA SER A 579 25.59 2.82 23.00
C SER A 579 26.28 1.74 22.15
N ARG A 580 26.68 0.62 22.74
CA ARG A 580 27.32 -0.52 22.05
C ARG A 580 26.39 -1.71 21.81
N ASP A 581 25.20 -1.69 22.41
CA ASP A 581 24.30 -2.83 22.39
C ASP A 581 23.26 -2.69 21.28
N THR A 582 22.96 -3.81 20.62
CA THR A 582 21.83 -3.91 19.69
C THR A 582 20.58 -4.30 20.47
N LEU A 583 19.59 -3.41 20.48
CA LEU A 583 18.32 -3.62 21.16
C LEU A 583 17.35 -4.47 20.32
N ASP A 584 17.30 -4.18 19.02
CA ASP A 584 16.40 -4.86 18.09
C ASP A 584 16.90 -4.79 16.64
N LEU A 585 16.30 -5.61 15.77
CA LEU A 585 16.45 -5.58 14.34
C LEU A 585 15.06 -5.39 13.72
N LEU A 586 14.87 -4.32 12.97
CA LEU A 586 13.63 -3.98 12.29
C LEU A 586 13.75 -4.26 10.80
N ALA A 587 12.68 -4.70 10.19
CA ALA A 587 12.55 -4.84 8.75
C ALA A 587 11.41 -3.96 8.24
N PHE A 588 11.66 -3.20 7.19
CA PHE A 588 10.67 -2.33 6.55
C PHE A 588 10.40 -2.75 5.12
N ASN A 589 9.13 -2.74 4.74
CA ASN A 589 8.64 -3.10 3.42
C ASN A 589 7.77 -1.99 2.83
N LEU A 590 7.59 -2.04 1.51
CA LEU A 590 6.66 -1.19 0.78
C LEU A 590 5.22 -1.52 1.15
N GLU A 591 4.34 -0.54 1.01
CA GLU A 591 2.89 -0.76 1.15
C GLU A 591 2.37 -1.64 0.02
N LYS A 592 1.48 -2.57 0.35
CA LYS A 592 0.83 -3.44 -0.64
C LYS A 592 -0.05 -2.67 -1.64
N THR A 593 -0.48 -1.49 -1.28
CA THR A 593 -1.34 -0.63 -2.11
C THR A 593 -0.72 -0.31 -3.46
N GLU A 594 0.61 -0.13 -3.50
CA GLU A 594 1.36 0.12 -4.73
C GLU A 594 1.46 -1.11 -5.64
N SER A 595 1.37 -2.31 -5.06
CA SER A 595 1.42 -3.58 -5.80
C SER A 595 0.09 -3.92 -6.49
N ILE A 596 -1.00 -3.25 -6.12
CA ILE A 596 -2.33 -3.41 -6.72
C ILE A 596 -2.48 -2.38 -7.83
N LEU A 597 -2.24 -2.80 -9.08
CA LEU A 597 -2.16 -1.92 -10.25
C LEU A 597 -3.54 -1.61 -10.88
N ASP A 598 -4.60 -1.58 -10.09
CA ASP A 598 -5.96 -1.28 -10.55
C ASP A 598 -6.15 0.23 -10.66
N GLN A 599 -6.49 0.70 -11.88
CA GLN A 599 -6.58 2.12 -12.23
C GLN A 599 -8.04 2.54 -12.39
N PHE A 600 -8.32 3.80 -12.06
CA PHE A 600 -9.51 4.49 -12.56
C PHE A 600 -9.27 4.98 -14.00
N SER A 601 -10.28 4.85 -14.86
CA SER A 601 -10.26 5.57 -16.13
C SER A 601 -10.36 7.08 -15.91
N GLY A 602 -9.86 7.88 -16.85
CA GLY A 602 -9.95 9.34 -16.74
C GLY A 602 -11.38 9.85 -16.56
N GLU A 603 -12.38 9.20 -17.15
CA GLU A 603 -13.80 9.59 -16.99
C GLU A 603 -14.35 9.24 -15.59
N GLU A 604 -13.93 8.12 -15.00
CA GLU A 604 -14.29 7.77 -13.62
C GLU A 604 -13.67 8.78 -12.65
N VAL A 605 -12.39 9.14 -12.83
CA VAL A 605 -11.71 10.18 -12.03
C VAL A 605 -12.44 11.51 -12.15
N LYS A 606 -12.79 11.94 -13.37
CA LYS A 606 -13.55 13.18 -13.59
C LYS A 606 -14.89 13.17 -12.87
N THR A 607 -15.59 12.04 -12.91
CA THR A 607 -16.89 11.87 -12.24
C THR A 607 -16.72 11.95 -10.73
N ALA A 608 -15.70 11.28 -10.17
CA ALA A 608 -15.37 11.32 -8.74
C ALA A 608 -15.01 12.75 -8.27
N LEU A 609 -14.41 13.57 -9.14
CA LEU A 609 -14.07 14.97 -8.87
C LEU A 609 -15.26 15.95 -9.07
N GLY A 610 -16.48 15.46 -9.23
CA GLY A 610 -17.70 16.27 -9.37
C GLY A 610 -18.10 16.61 -10.80
N GLY A 611 -17.40 16.10 -11.83
CA GLY A 611 -17.83 16.13 -13.25
C GLY A 611 -17.96 17.51 -13.92
N GLY A 612 -17.56 18.59 -13.23
CA GLY A 612 -17.74 19.96 -13.70
C GLY A 612 -16.82 20.36 -14.87
N ASN A 613 -17.08 21.54 -15.48
CA ASN A 613 -16.27 22.10 -16.55
C ASN A 613 -14.83 22.46 -16.12
N GLN A 614 -14.58 22.56 -14.81
CA GLN A 614 -13.26 22.81 -14.24
C GLN A 614 -12.31 21.63 -14.40
N VAL A 615 -12.82 20.41 -14.61
CA VAL A 615 -12.01 19.21 -14.80
C VAL A 615 -12.05 18.79 -16.27
N SER A 616 -10.91 18.76 -16.93
CA SER A 616 -10.78 18.26 -18.29
C SER A 616 -9.75 17.13 -18.37
N ILE A 617 -9.96 16.21 -19.32
CA ILE A 617 -9.14 15.02 -19.49
C ILE A 617 -8.38 15.12 -20.81
N PHE A 618 -7.12 14.70 -20.82
CA PHE A 618 -6.35 14.37 -22.01
C PHE A 618 -6.46 12.87 -22.28
N LYS A 619 -6.76 12.50 -23.53
CA LYS A 619 -6.99 11.11 -23.94
C LYS A 619 -5.75 10.45 -24.57
N ALA A 620 -4.59 11.00 -24.29
CA ALA A 620 -3.36 10.58 -24.94
C ALA A 620 -2.85 9.24 -24.38
N THR A 621 -2.64 8.28 -25.27
CA THR A 621 -2.05 6.97 -24.94
C THR A 621 -0.54 6.89 -25.21
N SER A 622 0.04 7.90 -25.83
CA SER A 622 1.49 7.99 -26.12
C SER A 622 1.96 9.44 -26.12
N ALA A 623 3.28 9.65 -26.05
CA ALA A 623 3.89 10.98 -26.07
C ALA A 623 3.49 11.76 -27.34
N ASP A 624 3.51 11.14 -28.53
CA ASP A 624 3.15 11.80 -29.77
C ASP A 624 1.68 12.21 -29.81
N THR A 625 0.78 11.34 -29.33
CA THR A 625 -0.66 11.66 -29.27
C THR A 625 -0.94 12.77 -28.27
N PHE A 626 -0.26 12.79 -27.14
CA PHE A 626 -0.36 13.85 -26.14
C PHE A 626 0.15 15.19 -26.68
N SER A 627 1.33 15.20 -27.32
CA SER A 627 1.91 16.40 -27.93
C SER A 627 0.98 17.03 -28.96
N ASN A 628 0.31 16.21 -29.76
CA ASN A 628 -0.68 16.69 -30.72
C ASN A 628 -1.94 17.23 -30.03
N GLU A 629 -2.50 16.48 -29.07
CA GLU A 629 -3.73 16.88 -28.37
C GLU A 629 -3.54 18.20 -27.59
N ILE A 630 -2.42 18.35 -26.89
CA ILE A 630 -2.14 19.58 -26.12
C ILE A 630 -1.95 20.78 -27.05
N LYS A 631 -1.27 20.60 -28.22
CA LYS A 631 -1.12 21.64 -29.23
C LYS A 631 -2.46 22.04 -29.83
N GLU A 632 -3.32 21.06 -30.20
CA GLU A 632 -4.66 21.34 -30.73
C GLU A 632 -5.53 22.11 -29.74
N ARG A 633 -5.44 21.76 -28.45
CA ARG A 633 -6.25 22.38 -27.40
C ARG A 633 -5.85 23.84 -27.14
N TYR A 634 -4.53 24.14 -27.14
CA TYR A 634 -3.99 25.45 -26.80
C TYR A 634 -3.56 26.32 -27.99
N LEU A 635 -3.20 25.73 -29.12
CA LEU A 635 -2.79 26.46 -30.33
C LEU A 635 -3.86 26.40 -31.44
N GLY A 636 -4.83 25.47 -31.32
CA GLY A 636 -5.85 25.24 -32.34
C GLY A 636 -5.42 24.24 -33.40
N THR A 637 -6.42 23.77 -34.20
CA THR A 637 -6.20 22.75 -35.23
C THR A 637 -5.99 23.36 -36.58
N PRO A 638 -4.82 23.24 -37.25
CA PRO A 638 -4.57 23.77 -38.57
C PRO A 638 -5.29 22.92 -39.62
N LEU A 639 -6.31 23.50 -40.31
CA LEU A 639 -7.08 22.81 -41.32
C LEU A 639 -6.39 22.73 -42.71
N TRP A 640 -5.34 23.51 -42.91
CA TRP A 640 -4.60 23.59 -44.17
C TRP A 640 -3.62 22.43 -44.40
N LYS A 641 -3.40 21.58 -43.38
CA LYS A 641 -2.56 20.37 -43.47
C LYS A 641 -3.31 19.17 -44.04
N TYR A 642 -4.63 19.22 -44.08
CA TYR A 642 -5.53 18.21 -44.60
C TYR A 642 -6.13 18.71 -45.93
#